data_21056266f739e009cd01db625c0ca127
#
_entry.id   21056266f739e009cd01db625c0ca127
#
_cell.length_a   1.000
_cell.length_b   1.000
_cell.length_c   1.000
_cell.angle_alpha   90.00
_cell.angle_beta   90.00
_cell.angle_gamma   90.00
#
_symmetry.space_group_name_H-M   'P 1'
#
loop_
_entity.id
_entity.type
_entity.pdbx_description
1 polymer ?
#
loop_
_entity_poly.entity_id
_entity_poly.type
_entity_poly.pdbx_seq_one_letter_code
_entity_poly.pdbx_strand_id
1 'polypeptide(L)'
;MKEKKNTKAKRGSGVKKWSILTAVFAILTVVSIVGTNIALSAGQAINIFLKTDTYKIVDKGNGKEDTTYFESDFDSVEELEENGKKVAEQLHTEGSVLLKNNGVLPLKKDEKVSTLSHSSVDIVTCGTGAADIDTSNAPTLKEALESRGVSVNSTLWDFYTKGAGKEYVRTPGKEANQENQSGRAGWHINEVPASAYTNEVKSSFAQYKDAAIVTISRISGEGSDLAVDEFKDGKNVLSLTAEEQDMLKMAKSNFENVIVLINSTNALECDFIDNEEYGIDAVLWIGYTGGWGLNGVADILVGNANPSGRLVDTYCYDNTTTPSMESIYGADYTNYDPKDEEHWYSVANGQLDGNHHYITYQEGIYVGYRYYETRYEDIVMGTANVGDYDYATTVAYPFGYGLSYTEFEYSNFKAEYNKDTDSFDVEVDVTNTGDVAGKEVVQIYFQSPYTEYDKENGIEKAAVELCGFDKTEVLEPGASETVKINVPREELACYDSNNAKTYILDAGDYYLTAAKNAHDAVNNVLAVKGYTKANGMTEDGNTELTFQYNNKELDTKTYSVSSATGEKITNQFESADLSQYGYEINYLSRSNWTGTWPKKMEIEDTEEMFEDGLYDYQTYTGIDGSETKMPTMGADNGLTLAMMIGKEYDDPAWDDLLDQVTFDEMATLIGQGYHNTAVVPSVSKPATVDDNGPQGFTQNLTGVSECHTAYADENIMAATYNVELMEELGKALGNDVLDLGATGLYGPAMNIHRNAYAGRNFEYYSEDSFLSGAIAAAEVKGIQSKGVYVYIKHFALNDSETACRCISTWANEQSIREVYLKPFEMAIVDGGAMNVMNSFARLGVVWSGAHEGLMTNVLRGEWGMKGFGLTDFSGNAQFESYGLYMKTFDVAKGLLAGTDCWDSSSMSWTNDLKKLYKDDPDIVQAMRQATHRILYTVANSNAMNGLSANQQVVAVTPWWQTALYAVCTVMGAMTVVSIVMIFRCRKKQMADKKNEA
;
A
#
# COMPACT_ATOMS: atom_id res chain seq x y z
N MET A 1 -5.07 29.23 82.57
CA MET A 1 -4.52 29.80 81.28
C MET A 1 -4.14 28.78 80.23
N LYS A 2 -3.64 27.58 80.56
CA LYS A 2 -3.31 26.55 79.59
C LYS A 2 -4.50 25.92 78.87
N GLU A 3 -5.64 25.75 79.56
CA GLU A 3 -6.85 25.19 78.95
C GLU A 3 -7.53 26.12 77.93
N LYS A 4 -7.52 27.48 78.20
CA LYS A 4 -8.07 28.43 77.26
C LYS A 4 -7.24 28.58 75.97
N LYS A 5 -5.90 28.34 75.99
CA LYS A 5 -5.05 28.35 74.81
C LYS A 5 -5.25 27.11 73.94
N ASN A 6 -5.48 25.94 74.55
CA ASN A 6 -5.73 24.69 73.83
C ASN A 6 -7.11 24.68 73.13
N THR A 7 -8.12 25.31 73.68
CA THR A 7 -9.45 25.43 73.06
C THR A 7 -9.45 26.48 71.94
N LYS A 8 -8.68 27.56 72.04
CA LYS A 8 -8.52 28.54 70.92
C LYS A 8 -7.74 27.92 69.77
N ALA A 9 -6.71 27.13 69.99
CA ALA A 9 -5.97 26.43 68.96
C ALA A 9 -6.83 25.35 68.26
N LYS A 10 -7.68 24.59 68.99
CA LYS A 10 -8.64 23.61 68.41
C LYS A 10 -9.76 24.29 67.60
N ARG A 11 -10.21 25.51 67.99
CA ARG A 11 -11.31 26.23 67.33
C ARG A 11 -10.90 26.84 65.98
N GLY A 12 -9.62 27.23 65.77
CA GLY A 12 -9.09 27.72 64.48
C GLY A 12 -8.78 26.59 63.49
N SER A 13 -8.57 25.36 63.99
CA SER A 13 -8.13 24.23 63.15
C SER A 13 -9.20 23.74 62.18
N GLY A 14 -10.51 23.85 62.53
CA GLY A 14 -11.61 23.38 61.68
C GLY A 14 -11.78 24.18 60.39
N VAL A 15 -11.75 25.52 60.43
CA VAL A 15 -11.84 26.37 59.24
C VAL A 15 -10.60 26.15 58.37
N LYS A 16 -9.41 26.17 58.95
CA LYS A 16 -8.16 25.93 58.23
C LYS A 16 -8.14 24.56 57.52
N LYS A 17 -8.58 23.49 58.24
CA LYS A 17 -8.67 22.17 57.70
C LYS A 17 -9.61 22.12 56.48
N TRP A 18 -10.81 22.64 56.60
CA TRP A 18 -11.79 22.62 55.51
C TRP A 18 -11.40 23.58 54.38
N SER A 19 -10.71 24.69 54.63
CA SER A 19 -10.15 25.52 53.54
C SER A 19 -9.09 24.80 52.75
N ILE A 20 -8.19 24.04 53.39
CA ILE A 20 -7.19 23.21 52.71
C ILE A 20 -7.88 22.12 51.87
N LEU A 21 -8.85 21.42 52.44
CA LEU A 21 -9.61 20.41 51.75
C LEU A 21 -10.38 20.97 50.54
N THR A 22 -10.96 22.16 50.66
CA THR A 22 -11.63 22.83 49.54
C THR A 22 -10.65 23.17 48.43
N ALA A 23 -9.46 23.66 48.76
CA ALA A 23 -8.44 23.90 47.73
C ALA A 23 -8.01 22.60 47.04
N VAL A 24 -7.78 21.51 47.77
CA VAL A 24 -7.43 20.20 47.21
C VAL A 24 -8.54 19.68 46.34
N PHE A 25 -9.80 19.65 46.79
CA PHE A 25 -10.91 19.15 46.00
C PHE A 25 -11.22 20.04 44.79
N ALA A 26 -11.05 21.33 44.88
CA ALA A 26 -11.20 22.23 43.73
C ALA A 26 -10.13 21.98 42.66
N ILE A 27 -8.87 21.78 43.06
CA ILE A 27 -7.80 21.37 42.15
C ILE A 27 -8.13 20.02 41.52
N LEU A 28 -8.52 19.02 42.33
CA LEU A 28 -8.87 17.68 41.79
C LEU A 28 -10.09 17.75 40.86
N THR A 29 -11.07 18.62 41.15
CA THR A 29 -12.20 18.84 40.23
C THR A 29 -11.75 19.39 38.90
N VAL A 30 -10.88 20.42 38.91
CA VAL A 30 -10.33 20.96 37.68
C VAL A 30 -9.51 19.91 36.90
N VAL A 31 -8.62 19.20 37.59
CA VAL A 31 -7.82 18.12 36.98
C VAL A 31 -8.71 17.02 36.40
N SER A 32 -9.78 16.61 37.13
CA SER A 32 -10.69 15.59 36.61
C SER A 32 -11.49 16.06 35.40
N ILE A 33 -11.92 17.35 35.37
CA ILE A 33 -12.62 17.91 34.21
C ILE A 33 -11.67 17.98 33.00
N VAL A 34 -10.45 18.51 33.20
CA VAL A 34 -9.44 18.59 32.12
C VAL A 34 -9.08 17.19 31.60
N GLY A 35 -8.80 16.24 32.51
CA GLY A 35 -8.51 14.86 32.16
C GLY A 35 -9.67 14.18 31.44
N THR A 36 -10.91 14.46 31.85
CA THR A 36 -12.10 13.94 31.16
C THR A 36 -12.21 14.52 29.74
N ASN A 37 -11.99 15.82 29.56
CA ASN A 37 -12.04 16.41 28.22
C ASN A 37 -10.95 15.85 27.29
N ILE A 38 -9.72 15.68 27.80
CA ILE A 38 -8.63 15.02 27.03
C ILE A 38 -9.01 13.58 26.66
N ALA A 39 -9.57 12.80 27.60
CA ALA A 39 -9.98 11.44 27.32
C ALA A 39 -11.15 11.37 26.31
N LEU A 40 -12.09 12.35 26.36
CA LEU A 40 -13.20 12.41 25.41
C LEU A 40 -12.72 12.80 24.00
N SER A 41 -11.68 13.64 23.88
CA SER A 41 -11.11 13.96 22.57
C SER A 41 -10.39 12.76 21.93
N ALA A 42 -9.90 11.80 22.73
CA ALA A 42 -9.32 10.54 22.26
C ALA A 42 -10.33 9.35 22.37
N GLY A 43 -11.63 9.65 22.44
CA GLY A 43 -12.66 8.67 22.79
C GLY A 43 -12.73 7.47 21.84
N GLN A 44 -12.50 7.67 20.58
CA GLN A 44 -12.47 6.64 19.55
C GLN A 44 -11.33 5.64 19.82
N ALA A 45 -10.10 6.12 19.93
CA ALA A 45 -8.94 5.27 20.23
C ALA A 45 -9.11 4.51 21.55
N ILE A 46 -9.70 5.16 22.59
CA ILE A 46 -9.99 4.50 23.87
C ILE A 46 -11.05 3.40 23.71
N ASN A 47 -12.08 3.60 22.89
CA ASN A 47 -13.09 2.59 22.63
C ASN A 47 -12.50 1.36 21.96
N ILE A 48 -11.65 1.55 20.94
CA ILE A 48 -10.95 0.48 20.23
C ILE A 48 -10.02 -0.26 21.20
N PHE A 49 -9.14 0.47 21.90
CA PHE A 49 -8.19 -0.12 22.85
C PHE A 49 -8.88 -0.91 24.00
N LEU A 50 -10.00 -0.41 24.51
CA LEU A 50 -10.75 -1.08 25.59
C LEU A 50 -11.79 -2.08 25.06
N LYS A 51 -11.89 -2.27 23.74
CA LYS A 51 -12.91 -3.11 23.08
C LYS A 51 -14.32 -2.82 23.67
N THR A 52 -14.72 -1.54 23.70
CA THR A 52 -15.97 -1.09 24.33
C THR A 52 -17.10 -0.96 23.33
N ASP A 53 -18.26 -1.54 23.63
CA ASP A 53 -19.47 -1.36 22.82
C ASP A 53 -19.87 0.11 22.78
N THR A 54 -20.05 0.66 21.58
CA THR A 54 -20.56 2.01 21.31
C THR A 54 -22.04 2.00 20.92
N TYR A 55 -22.61 0.83 20.67
CA TYR A 55 -24.01 0.63 20.35
C TYR A 55 -24.55 -0.70 20.92
N LYS A 56 -25.85 -0.86 20.87
CA LYS A 56 -26.55 -2.12 21.12
C LYS A 56 -27.70 -2.29 20.13
N ILE A 57 -28.02 -3.53 19.79
CA ILE A 57 -29.16 -3.89 18.95
C ILE A 57 -30.41 -4.09 19.84
N VAL A 58 -31.52 -3.49 19.44
CA VAL A 58 -32.83 -3.61 20.12
C VAL A 58 -33.85 -4.14 19.14
N ASP A 59 -34.43 -5.30 19.45
CA ASP A 59 -35.52 -5.89 18.68
C ASP A 59 -36.82 -5.15 18.87
N LYS A 60 -37.52 -4.80 17.78
CA LYS A 60 -38.87 -4.24 17.78
C LYS A 60 -39.93 -5.24 17.26
N GLY A 61 -39.52 -6.46 16.86
CA GLY A 61 -40.41 -7.44 16.22
C GLY A 61 -40.39 -8.83 16.90
N ASN A 62 -41.35 -9.66 16.58
CA ASN A 62 -41.54 -11.01 17.17
C ASN A 62 -40.99 -12.14 16.30
N GLY A 63 -40.14 -11.90 15.31
CA GLY A 63 -39.61 -12.87 14.37
C GLY A 63 -38.13 -13.11 14.53
N LYS A 64 -37.65 -14.38 14.59
CA LYS A 64 -36.25 -14.72 14.24
C LYS A 64 -36.17 -14.80 12.73
N GLU A 65 -35.66 -13.75 12.12
CA GLU A 65 -35.24 -13.79 10.71
C GLU A 65 -33.78 -14.28 10.68
N ASP A 66 -33.42 -15.06 9.67
CA ASP A 66 -32.02 -15.33 9.38
C ASP A 66 -31.44 -14.04 8.79
N THR A 67 -30.44 -13.50 9.46
CA THR A 67 -29.81 -12.24 9.12
C THR A 67 -28.30 -12.42 8.88
N THR A 68 -27.89 -13.64 8.57
CA THR A 68 -26.51 -13.93 8.14
C THR A 68 -26.41 -13.69 6.63
N TYR A 69 -25.82 -12.58 6.24
CA TYR A 69 -25.66 -12.21 4.84
C TYR A 69 -24.35 -12.73 4.24
N PHE A 70 -23.33 -12.85 5.09
CA PHE A 70 -22.02 -13.36 4.75
C PHE A 70 -21.56 -14.37 5.78
N GLU A 71 -21.15 -15.55 5.31
CA GLU A 71 -20.73 -16.68 6.14
C GLU A 71 -19.28 -17.05 5.87
N SER A 72 -18.59 -17.56 6.92
CA SER A 72 -17.31 -18.21 6.76
C SER A 72 -17.45 -19.50 5.94
N ASP A 73 -16.42 -19.82 5.15
CA ASP A 73 -16.33 -21.10 4.42
C ASP A 73 -15.93 -22.26 5.34
N PHE A 74 -15.58 -21.97 6.60
CA PHE A 74 -15.00 -22.92 7.55
C PHE A 74 -15.88 -23.09 8.79
N ASP A 75 -15.95 -24.32 9.30
CA ASP A 75 -16.72 -24.65 10.51
C ASP A 75 -15.93 -24.37 11.80
N SER A 76 -14.61 -24.14 11.73
CA SER A 76 -13.74 -23.87 12.88
C SER A 76 -12.56 -22.98 12.53
N VAL A 77 -11.99 -22.32 13.55
CA VAL A 77 -10.77 -21.48 13.42
C VAL A 77 -9.59 -22.35 12.97
N GLU A 78 -9.50 -23.60 13.45
CA GLU A 78 -8.42 -24.50 13.05
C GLU A 78 -8.45 -24.84 11.55
N GLU A 79 -9.64 -25.00 10.96
CA GLU A 79 -9.79 -25.23 9.51
C GLU A 79 -9.44 -23.97 8.72
N LEU A 80 -9.84 -22.81 9.21
CA LEU A 80 -9.51 -21.51 8.62
C LEU A 80 -7.98 -21.28 8.61
N GLU A 81 -7.29 -21.44 9.75
CA GLU A 81 -5.84 -21.31 9.86
C GLU A 81 -5.08 -22.32 8.99
N GLU A 82 -5.56 -23.57 8.91
CA GLU A 82 -4.95 -24.58 8.04
C GLU A 82 -5.10 -24.23 6.55
N ASN A 83 -6.23 -23.61 6.16
CA ASN A 83 -6.40 -23.09 4.80
C ASN A 83 -5.48 -21.92 4.53
N GLY A 84 -5.43 -20.93 5.42
CA GLY A 84 -4.54 -19.77 5.30
C GLY A 84 -3.07 -20.18 5.16
N LYS A 85 -2.64 -21.16 5.97
CA LYS A 85 -1.30 -21.74 5.88
C LYS A 85 -1.02 -22.36 4.50
N LYS A 86 -1.96 -23.13 3.94
CA LYS A 86 -1.80 -23.72 2.60
C LYS A 86 -1.66 -22.65 1.53
N VAL A 87 -2.49 -21.63 1.58
CA VAL A 87 -2.41 -20.50 0.64
C VAL A 87 -1.07 -19.80 0.77
N ALA A 88 -0.61 -19.49 2.00
CA ALA A 88 0.69 -18.85 2.24
C ALA A 88 1.88 -19.70 1.75
N GLU A 89 1.84 -21.03 1.91
CA GLU A 89 2.85 -21.94 1.36
C GLU A 89 2.80 -21.96 -0.18
N GLN A 90 1.59 -21.97 -0.77
CA GLN A 90 1.39 -21.99 -2.22
C GLN A 90 1.87 -20.70 -2.88
N LEU A 91 1.63 -19.54 -2.27
CA LEU A 91 2.17 -18.25 -2.75
C LEU A 91 3.67 -18.36 -3.01
N HIS A 92 4.43 -18.97 -2.11
CA HIS A 92 5.87 -19.12 -2.28
C HIS A 92 6.28 -20.23 -3.24
N THR A 93 5.53 -21.33 -3.37
CA THR A 93 5.83 -22.34 -4.38
C THR A 93 5.59 -21.83 -5.80
N GLU A 94 4.66 -20.88 -5.98
CA GLU A 94 4.33 -20.30 -7.27
C GLU A 94 4.94 -18.91 -7.53
N GLY A 95 5.32 -18.17 -6.47
CA GLY A 95 5.83 -16.80 -6.57
C GLY A 95 7.34 -16.64 -6.33
N SER A 96 8.02 -17.61 -5.65
CA SER A 96 9.48 -17.53 -5.55
C SER A 96 10.12 -17.76 -6.92
N VAL A 97 11.14 -16.94 -7.27
CA VAL A 97 11.70 -16.91 -8.63
C VAL A 97 13.09 -17.52 -8.66
N LEU A 98 13.28 -18.57 -9.45
CA LEU A 98 14.59 -19.16 -9.71
C LEU A 98 15.32 -18.30 -10.76
N LEU A 99 16.38 -17.59 -10.35
CA LEU A 99 17.16 -16.72 -11.24
C LEU A 99 18.34 -17.43 -11.92
N LYS A 100 18.96 -18.39 -11.22
CA LYS A 100 20.10 -19.15 -11.71
C LYS A 100 20.07 -20.57 -11.16
N ASN A 101 20.40 -21.57 -11.99
CA ASN A 101 20.61 -22.94 -11.55
C ASN A 101 21.57 -23.70 -12.48
N ASN A 102 22.76 -23.98 -12.01
CA ASN A 102 23.76 -24.78 -12.72
C ASN A 102 23.55 -26.30 -12.48
N GLY A 103 22.31 -26.72 -12.17
CA GLY A 103 21.98 -28.13 -11.94
C GLY A 103 22.24 -28.59 -10.50
N VAL A 104 22.37 -27.67 -9.54
CA VAL A 104 22.56 -27.98 -8.09
C VAL A 104 21.23 -28.03 -7.35
N LEU A 105 20.18 -27.39 -7.87
CA LEU A 105 18.82 -27.53 -7.39
C LEU A 105 18.01 -28.41 -8.33
N PRO A 106 17.08 -29.23 -7.81
CA PRO A 106 16.77 -29.39 -6.39
C PRO A 106 17.83 -30.19 -5.61
N LEU A 107 17.95 -29.90 -4.30
CA LEU A 107 18.77 -30.66 -3.37
C LEU A 107 18.33 -32.12 -3.32
N LYS A 108 19.32 -33.02 -3.23
CA LYS A 108 19.02 -34.44 -3.12
C LYS A 108 18.65 -34.80 -1.68
N LYS A 109 17.85 -35.83 -1.55
CA LYS A 109 17.48 -36.37 -0.23
C LYS A 109 18.73 -36.72 0.58
N ASP A 110 18.71 -36.43 1.88
CA ASP A 110 19.76 -36.66 2.87
C ASP A 110 21.02 -35.78 2.68
N GLU A 111 20.99 -34.76 1.81
CA GLU A 111 22.10 -33.78 1.72
C GLU A 111 22.27 -33.02 3.04
N LYS A 112 23.52 -32.61 3.28
CA LYS A 112 23.93 -31.89 4.48
C LYS A 112 24.42 -30.52 4.12
N VAL A 113 23.65 -29.51 4.55
CA VAL A 113 23.86 -28.12 4.18
C VAL A 113 24.30 -27.26 5.36
N SER A 114 25.01 -26.17 5.06
CA SER A 114 25.32 -25.11 6.01
C SER A 114 24.59 -23.84 5.59
N THR A 115 23.72 -23.30 6.46
CA THR A 115 23.05 -22.03 6.23
C THR A 115 23.94 -20.89 6.70
N LEU A 116 24.55 -20.17 5.77
CA LEU A 116 25.44 -19.05 6.01
C LEU A 116 24.68 -17.73 5.99
N SER A 117 25.23 -16.73 6.65
CA SER A 117 24.67 -15.43 6.96
C SER A 117 23.87 -15.38 8.26
N HIS A 118 23.99 -14.27 8.98
CA HIS A 118 23.10 -14.00 10.11
C HIS A 118 21.62 -13.93 9.64
N SER A 119 21.38 -13.44 8.43
CA SER A 119 20.04 -13.41 7.83
C SER A 119 19.40 -14.80 7.70
N SER A 120 20.16 -15.90 7.68
CA SER A 120 19.57 -17.25 7.65
C SER A 120 18.84 -17.65 8.94
N VAL A 121 19.15 -17.02 10.06
CA VAL A 121 18.47 -17.20 11.36
C VAL A 121 17.56 -16.02 11.73
N ASP A 122 17.57 -14.96 10.92
CA ASP A 122 16.82 -13.73 11.10
C ASP A 122 16.24 -13.30 9.73
N ILE A 123 15.44 -14.19 9.13
CA ILE A 123 14.75 -13.96 7.85
C ILE A 123 13.84 -12.73 7.97
N VAL A 124 13.79 -11.92 6.92
CA VAL A 124 12.78 -10.86 6.81
C VAL A 124 11.46 -11.50 6.39
N THR A 125 10.48 -11.41 7.25
CA THR A 125 9.16 -12.00 7.06
C THR A 125 8.12 -10.99 6.59
N CYS A 126 8.30 -9.70 6.95
CA CYS A 126 7.45 -8.60 6.54
C CYS A 126 8.24 -7.28 6.55
N GLY A 127 7.68 -6.23 5.94
CA GLY A 127 8.20 -4.87 6.05
C GLY A 127 7.87 -4.23 7.39
N THR A 128 8.28 -2.96 7.59
CA THR A 128 8.02 -2.21 8.83
C THR A 128 6.95 -1.14 8.62
N GLY A 129 6.24 -0.75 9.67
CA GLY A 129 5.20 0.29 9.62
C GLY A 129 3.79 -0.25 9.77
N ALA A 130 2.83 0.33 9.05
CA ALA A 130 1.42 -0.06 9.12
C ALA A 130 1.14 -1.49 8.62
N ALA A 131 2.00 -2.02 7.74
CA ALA A 131 1.92 -3.38 7.22
C ALA A 131 2.68 -4.42 8.06
N ASP A 132 3.27 -4.03 9.21
CA ASP A 132 3.92 -4.98 10.13
C ASP A 132 2.89 -5.97 10.70
N ILE A 133 3.18 -7.27 10.55
CA ILE A 133 2.27 -8.35 10.93
C ILE A 133 2.99 -9.38 11.83
N ASP A 134 2.25 -10.01 12.75
CA ASP A 134 2.81 -11.01 13.66
C ASP A 134 3.20 -12.30 12.92
N THR A 135 4.51 -12.54 12.85
CA THR A 135 5.10 -13.75 12.29
C THR A 135 5.84 -14.58 13.33
N SER A 136 5.57 -14.36 14.62
CA SER A 136 6.27 -15.03 15.72
C SER A 136 6.15 -16.56 15.71
N ASN A 137 5.13 -17.10 15.02
CA ASN A 137 4.91 -18.55 14.84
C ASN A 137 5.52 -19.09 13.53
N ALA A 138 6.20 -18.26 12.73
CA ALA A 138 6.82 -18.68 11.47
C ALA A 138 7.89 -19.77 11.71
N PRO A 139 7.96 -20.81 10.87
CA PRO A 139 9.05 -21.77 10.92
C PRO A 139 10.37 -21.09 10.57
N THR A 140 11.45 -21.49 11.22
CA THR A 140 12.79 -21.08 10.81
C THR A 140 13.23 -21.78 9.53
N LEU A 141 14.18 -21.22 8.78
CA LEU A 141 14.74 -21.87 7.59
C LEU A 141 15.28 -23.29 7.93
N LYS A 142 15.87 -23.45 9.10
CA LYS A 142 16.34 -24.77 9.57
C LYS A 142 15.17 -25.75 9.74
N GLU A 143 14.11 -25.36 10.41
CA GLU A 143 12.93 -26.23 10.63
C GLU A 143 12.24 -26.58 9.31
N ALA A 144 12.10 -25.62 8.40
CA ALA A 144 11.54 -25.85 7.08
C ALA A 144 12.36 -26.90 6.29
N LEU A 145 13.68 -26.76 6.23
CA LEU A 145 14.57 -27.71 5.54
C LEU A 145 14.61 -29.09 6.22
N GLU A 146 14.73 -29.14 7.56
CA GLU A 146 14.80 -30.43 8.30
C GLU A 146 13.50 -31.20 8.20
N SER A 147 12.35 -30.53 8.14
CA SER A 147 11.06 -31.18 7.92
C SER A 147 10.93 -31.85 6.54
N ARG A 148 11.75 -31.41 5.55
CA ARG A 148 11.86 -32.00 4.19
C ARG A 148 13.01 -33.02 4.07
N GLY A 149 13.71 -33.33 5.17
CA GLY A 149 14.74 -34.38 5.22
C GLY A 149 16.16 -33.88 4.90
N VAL A 150 16.40 -32.59 4.81
CA VAL A 150 17.73 -31.99 4.68
C VAL A 150 18.36 -31.80 6.05
N SER A 151 19.64 -32.15 6.21
CA SER A 151 20.36 -31.99 7.50
C SER A 151 21.05 -30.63 7.53
N VAL A 152 20.67 -29.76 8.45
CA VAL A 152 21.27 -28.44 8.62
C VAL A 152 22.38 -28.43 9.67
N ASN A 153 23.49 -27.72 9.44
CA ASN A 153 24.64 -27.59 10.32
C ASN A 153 24.23 -26.91 11.64
N SER A 154 23.94 -27.70 12.65
CA SER A 154 23.53 -27.19 13.97
C SER A 154 24.64 -26.43 14.70
N THR A 155 25.92 -26.71 14.45
CA THR A 155 27.06 -25.96 15.06
C THR A 155 27.07 -24.53 14.52
N LEU A 156 26.86 -24.35 13.22
CA LEU A 156 26.79 -23.04 12.59
C LEU A 156 25.52 -22.30 13.02
N TRP A 157 24.38 -23.00 13.06
CA TRP A 157 23.12 -22.45 13.56
C TRP A 157 23.20 -21.92 14.99
N ASP A 158 23.82 -22.75 15.89
CA ASP A 158 24.05 -22.35 17.28
C ASP A 158 25.04 -21.18 17.41
N PHE A 159 26.00 -21.05 16.48
CA PHE A 159 26.91 -19.91 16.45
C PHE A 159 26.13 -18.60 16.23
N TYR A 160 25.17 -18.55 15.30
CA TYR A 160 24.35 -17.37 15.04
C TYR A 160 23.30 -17.12 16.13
N THR A 161 22.68 -18.16 16.68
CA THR A 161 21.56 -17.99 17.61
C THR A 161 21.98 -17.90 19.08
N LYS A 162 23.11 -18.51 19.46
CA LYS A 162 23.58 -18.66 20.87
C LYS A 162 25.04 -18.27 21.06
N GLY A 163 25.85 -18.28 20.00
CA GLY A 163 27.25 -17.99 20.00
C GLY A 163 27.63 -16.55 19.72
N ALA A 164 28.89 -16.35 19.27
CA ALA A 164 29.43 -15.00 18.99
C ALA A 164 28.74 -14.31 17.80
N GLY A 165 28.14 -15.05 16.86
CA GLY A 165 27.39 -14.51 15.75
C GLY A 165 26.09 -13.83 16.14
N LYS A 166 25.54 -14.14 17.33
CA LYS A 166 24.28 -13.55 17.83
C LYS A 166 24.31 -12.02 18.01
N GLU A 167 25.49 -11.45 18.21
CA GLU A 167 25.63 -10.00 18.46
C GLU A 167 25.43 -9.16 17.18
N TYR A 168 25.39 -9.79 16.00
CA TYR A 168 25.22 -9.12 14.70
C TYR A 168 23.75 -9.02 14.31
N VAL A 169 22.96 -8.39 15.19
CA VAL A 169 21.55 -8.14 14.95
C VAL A 169 21.36 -6.94 14.03
N ARG A 170 20.20 -6.85 13.37
CA ARG A 170 19.80 -5.68 12.60
C ARG A 170 19.83 -4.44 13.47
N THR A 171 20.25 -3.32 12.90
CA THR A 171 20.21 -2.00 13.53
C THR A 171 19.43 -1.02 12.63
N PRO A 172 18.86 0.07 13.20
CA PRO A 172 18.21 1.07 12.37
C PRO A 172 19.15 1.56 11.27
N GLY A 173 18.67 1.55 10.04
CA GLY A 173 19.35 2.04 8.86
C GLY A 173 19.42 3.56 8.80
N LYS A 174 20.13 4.08 7.81
CA LYS A 174 20.15 5.48 7.46
C LYS A 174 18.91 5.82 6.63
N GLU A 175 18.19 6.88 7.00
CA GLU A 175 17.14 7.39 6.15
C GLU A 175 17.72 8.13 4.94
N ALA A 176 17.04 8.01 3.81
CA ALA A 176 17.37 8.76 2.62
C ALA A 176 17.44 10.27 2.92
N ASN A 177 18.44 10.94 2.37
CA ASN A 177 18.69 12.38 2.55
C ASN A 177 18.85 12.88 3.99
N GLN A 178 19.05 11.98 4.96
CA GLN A 178 19.25 12.36 6.36
C GLN A 178 20.56 11.81 6.91
N GLU A 179 21.22 12.60 7.75
CA GLU A 179 22.43 12.17 8.48
C GLU A 179 22.10 11.29 9.71
N ASN A 180 20.87 11.33 10.18
CA ASN A 180 20.43 10.65 11.38
C ASN A 180 19.74 9.33 11.05
N GLN A 181 20.04 8.31 11.83
CA GLN A 181 19.32 7.04 11.78
C GLN A 181 17.93 7.18 12.40
N SER A 182 16.90 6.71 11.71
CA SER A 182 15.57 6.56 12.30
C SER A 182 15.33 5.10 12.71
N GLY A 183 14.33 4.88 13.53
CA GLY A 183 13.89 3.55 13.87
C GLY A 183 12.70 3.06 13.05
N ARG A 184 12.33 3.77 11.96
CA ARG A 184 11.10 3.49 11.21
C ARG A 184 11.34 2.89 9.84
N ALA A 185 12.26 3.43 9.07
CA ALA A 185 12.54 2.98 7.73
C ALA A 185 13.77 2.10 7.73
N GLY A 186 13.84 1.19 6.83
CA GLY A 186 14.96 0.29 6.55
C GLY A 186 15.84 -0.08 7.76
N TRP A 187 16.20 -1.31 7.81
CA TRP A 187 17.13 -1.78 8.83
C TRP A 187 18.46 -2.11 8.19
N HIS A 188 19.53 -1.63 8.78
CA HIS A 188 20.88 -2.03 8.37
C HIS A 188 21.11 -3.50 8.74
N ILE A 189 21.43 -4.31 7.75
CA ILE A 189 21.80 -5.71 7.96
C ILE A 189 23.26 -5.78 8.39
N ASN A 190 23.52 -6.28 9.58
CA ASN A 190 24.87 -6.48 10.10
C ASN A 190 25.30 -7.92 9.85
N GLU A 191 26.13 -8.16 8.81
CA GLU A 191 26.65 -9.49 8.54
C GLU A 191 27.87 -9.79 9.43
N VAL A 192 28.05 -11.06 9.77
CA VAL A 192 29.13 -11.53 10.62
C VAL A 192 30.45 -11.53 9.86
N PRO A 193 31.48 -10.76 10.28
CA PRO A 193 32.77 -10.76 9.59
C PRO A 193 33.45 -12.13 9.64
N ALA A 194 34.15 -12.51 8.57
CA ALA A 194 34.80 -13.79 8.40
C ALA A 194 35.79 -14.14 9.55
N SER A 195 36.32 -13.12 10.24
CA SER A 195 37.21 -13.26 11.39
C SER A 195 36.52 -13.73 12.68
N ALA A 196 35.18 -13.53 12.79
CA ALA A 196 34.44 -13.94 13.97
C ALA A 196 34.08 -15.44 13.99
N TYR A 197 34.15 -16.11 12.81
CA TYR A 197 33.88 -17.55 12.73
C TYR A 197 34.98 -18.36 13.44
N THR A 198 34.58 -19.10 14.46
CA THR A 198 35.47 -19.89 15.27
C THR A 198 36.05 -21.11 14.53
N ASN A 199 37.17 -21.68 15.03
CA ASN A 199 37.71 -22.90 14.45
C ASN A 199 36.71 -24.08 14.53
N GLU A 200 35.90 -24.15 15.58
CA GLU A 200 34.86 -25.17 15.74
C GLU A 200 33.83 -25.06 14.62
N VAL A 201 33.30 -23.84 14.35
CA VAL A 201 32.36 -23.57 13.27
C VAL A 201 32.98 -23.96 11.92
N LYS A 202 34.19 -23.46 11.62
CA LYS A 202 34.87 -23.77 10.35
C LYS A 202 35.15 -25.28 10.18
N SER A 203 35.41 -25.99 11.26
CA SER A 203 35.64 -27.45 11.22
C SER A 203 34.32 -28.21 10.97
N SER A 204 33.16 -27.65 11.35
CA SER A 204 31.88 -28.28 11.13
C SER A 204 31.49 -28.32 9.65
N PHE A 205 31.97 -27.36 8.83
CA PHE A 205 31.67 -27.29 7.39
C PHE A 205 32.01 -28.62 6.67
N ALA A 206 33.10 -29.28 7.02
CA ALA A 206 33.47 -30.55 6.38
C ALA A 206 32.46 -31.69 6.56
N GLN A 207 31.53 -31.57 7.52
CA GLN A 207 30.47 -32.54 7.76
C GLN A 207 29.16 -32.16 7.06
N TYR A 208 29.05 -30.89 6.64
CA TYR A 208 27.86 -30.33 6.02
C TYR A 208 28.24 -29.54 4.75
N LYS A 209 29.03 -30.17 3.89
CA LYS A 209 29.70 -29.53 2.75
C LYS A 209 28.97 -29.61 1.42
N ASP A 210 27.89 -30.38 1.34
CA ASP A 210 27.19 -30.66 0.08
C ASP A 210 26.68 -29.36 -0.57
N ALA A 211 26.17 -28.42 0.24
CA ALA A 211 25.90 -27.07 -0.19
C ALA A 211 26.02 -26.04 0.95
N ALA A 212 26.42 -24.81 0.60
CA ALA A 212 26.18 -23.61 1.38
C ALA A 212 24.90 -22.94 0.89
N ILE A 213 23.93 -22.71 1.77
CA ILE A 213 22.76 -21.86 1.50
C ILE A 213 23.04 -20.51 2.14
N VAL A 214 23.22 -19.46 1.35
CA VAL A 214 23.59 -18.12 1.79
C VAL A 214 22.38 -17.20 1.64
N THR A 215 21.90 -16.63 2.73
CA THR A 215 20.76 -15.70 2.70
C THR A 215 21.25 -14.25 2.67
N ILE A 216 20.82 -13.48 1.69
CA ILE A 216 21.08 -12.05 1.57
C ILE A 216 19.76 -11.31 1.74
N SER A 217 19.64 -10.53 2.81
CA SER A 217 18.39 -9.84 3.12
C SER A 217 18.55 -8.33 3.04
N ARG A 218 17.45 -7.65 2.63
CA ARG A 218 17.25 -6.21 2.84
C ARG A 218 15.85 -6.02 3.39
N ILE A 219 15.69 -5.00 4.24
CA ILE A 219 14.39 -4.67 4.82
C ILE A 219 14.09 -3.21 4.56
N SER A 220 12.87 -2.94 4.16
CA SER A 220 12.32 -1.61 3.94
C SER A 220 11.02 -1.43 4.71
N GLY A 221 10.48 -0.23 4.73
CA GLY A 221 9.27 0.07 5.49
C GLY A 221 8.74 1.47 5.27
N GLU A 222 7.62 1.72 5.92
CA GLU A 222 6.92 3.00 5.89
C GLU A 222 7.74 4.13 6.52
N GLY A 223 7.68 5.31 5.91
CA GLY A 223 8.15 6.59 6.47
C GLY A 223 9.52 7.05 5.98
N SER A 224 10.24 6.25 5.18
CA SER A 224 11.49 6.66 4.53
C SER A 224 11.91 5.70 3.42
N ASP A 225 12.50 6.23 2.37
CA ASP A 225 13.14 5.46 1.32
C ASP A 225 14.51 4.93 1.75
N LEU A 226 15.02 3.93 1.02
CA LEU A 226 16.35 3.36 1.22
C LEU A 226 17.43 4.34 0.77
N ALA A 227 18.54 4.43 1.52
CA ALA A 227 19.63 5.34 1.21
C ALA A 227 20.56 4.78 0.12
N VAL A 228 20.83 5.59 -0.90
CA VAL A 228 21.79 5.23 -1.97
C VAL A 228 23.23 5.19 -1.45
N ASP A 229 23.58 5.96 -0.41
CA ASP A 229 24.93 6.09 0.16
C ASP A 229 25.07 5.47 1.57
N GLU A 230 24.36 4.36 1.85
CA GLU A 230 24.28 3.72 3.17
C GLU A 230 25.63 3.26 3.72
N PHE A 231 26.48 2.64 2.90
CA PHE A 231 27.71 2.02 3.37
C PHE A 231 28.90 3.00 3.41
N LYS A 232 29.84 2.73 4.32
CA LYS A 232 31.04 3.57 4.53
C LYS A 232 31.96 3.68 3.31
N ASP A 233 31.88 2.73 2.38
CA ASP A 233 32.62 2.74 1.11
C ASP A 233 31.90 3.50 0.00
N GLY A 234 30.77 4.13 0.32
CA GLY A 234 29.97 4.90 -0.62
C GLY A 234 29.07 4.04 -1.49
N LYS A 235 28.90 2.77 -1.19
CA LYS A 235 27.94 1.89 -1.86
C LYS A 235 26.54 2.06 -1.30
N ASN A 236 25.55 1.75 -2.13
CA ASN A 236 24.15 1.81 -1.74
C ASN A 236 23.73 0.55 -0.96
N VAL A 237 22.58 0.63 -0.30
CA VAL A 237 22.02 -0.45 0.51
C VAL A 237 21.67 -1.70 -0.31
N LEU A 238 21.41 -1.55 -1.60
CA LEU A 238 21.02 -2.66 -2.51
C LEU A 238 22.22 -3.41 -3.11
N SER A 239 23.45 -2.96 -2.84
CA SER A 239 24.68 -3.69 -3.16
C SER A 239 25.14 -4.57 -2.00
N LEU A 240 26.11 -5.49 -2.26
CA LEU A 240 26.68 -6.34 -1.21
C LEU A 240 27.63 -5.57 -0.29
N THR A 241 27.50 -5.77 1.02
CA THR A 241 28.48 -5.33 2.01
C THR A 241 29.82 -6.10 1.87
N ALA A 242 30.89 -5.54 2.41
CA ALA A 242 32.20 -6.23 2.43
C ALA A 242 32.15 -7.57 3.18
N GLU A 243 31.37 -7.65 4.25
CA GLU A 243 31.18 -8.86 5.05
C GLU A 243 30.39 -9.93 4.27
N GLU A 244 29.38 -9.56 3.50
CA GLU A 244 28.63 -10.47 2.62
C GLU A 244 29.53 -11.00 1.49
N GLN A 245 30.37 -10.16 0.88
CA GLN A 245 31.35 -10.56 -0.12
C GLN A 245 32.37 -11.56 0.47
N ASP A 246 32.90 -11.30 1.65
CA ASP A 246 33.84 -12.22 2.33
C ASP A 246 33.16 -13.54 2.71
N MET A 247 31.90 -13.52 3.07
CA MET A 247 31.08 -14.70 3.35
C MET A 247 30.88 -15.56 2.10
N LEU A 248 30.55 -14.96 0.96
CA LEU A 248 30.44 -15.69 -0.32
C LEU A 248 31.78 -16.33 -0.74
N LYS A 249 32.92 -15.62 -0.59
CA LYS A 249 34.27 -16.19 -0.80
C LYS A 249 34.56 -17.35 0.15
N MET A 250 34.10 -17.24 1.39
CA MET A 250 34.23 -18.32 2.37
C MET A 250 33.34 -19.52 1.98
N ALA A 251 32.14 -19.29 1.51
CA ALA A 251 31.25 -20.33 1.01
C ALA A 251 31.92 -21.10 -0.13
N LYS A 252 32.34 -20.42 -1.20
CA LYS A 252 33.04 -21.02 -2.34
C LYS A 252 34.24 -21.85 -1.93
N SER A 253 35.00 -21.41 -0.92
CA SER A 253 36.25 -22.09 -0.50
C SER A 253 36.02 -23.36 0.30
N ASN A 254 34.81 -23.57 0.86
CA ASN A 254 34.55 -24.66 1.82
C ASN A 254 33.43 -25.63 1.37
N PHE A 255 32.61 -25.29 0.39
CA PHE A 255 31.46 -26.09 -0.01
C PHE A 255 31.54 -26.48 -1.48
N GLU A 256 30.83 -27.55 -1.84
CA GLU A 256 30.81 -28.07 -3.20
C GLU A 256 29.90 -27.21 -4.07
N ASN A 257 28.80 -26.73 -3.51
CA ASN A 257 27.79 -25.90 -4.18
C ASN A 257 27.48 -24.67 -3.32
N VAL A 258 27.23 -23.52 -3.96
CA VAL A 258 26.79 -22.26 -3.33
C VAL A 258 25.43 -21.87 -3.87
N ILE A 259 24.43 -21.86 -2.99
CA ILE A 259 23.05 -21.47 -3.28
C ILE A 259 22.76 -20.16 -2.56
N VAL A 260 22.25 -19.15 -3.26
CA VAL A 260 21.88 -17.86 -2.66
C VAL A 260 20.37 -17.73 -2.59
N LEU A 261 19.86 -17.34 -1.43
CA LEU A 261 18.48 -16.89 -1.24
C LEU A 261 18.47 -15.36 -1.15
N ILE A 262 17.79 -14.71 -2.06
CA ILE A 262 17.56 -13.25 -2.01
C ILE A 262 16.25 -12.98 -1.27
N ASN A 263 16.38 -12.50 -0.04
CA ASN A 263 15.28 -12.16 0.85
C ASN A 263 15.13 -10.63 0.92
N SER A 264 14.60 -10.07 -0.15
CA SER A 264 14.39 -8.64 -0.34
C SER A 264 13.27 -8.41 -1.34
N THR A 265 12.44 -7.41 -1.11
CA THR A 265 11.41 -6.95 -2.05
C THR A 265 11.94 -5.81 -2.94
N ASN A 266 12.92 -5.06 -2.45
CA ASN A 266 13.63 -4.11 -3.27
C ASN A 266 14.67 -4.83 -4.15
N ALA A 267 14.71 -4.53 -5.43
CA ALA A 267 15.60 -5.19 -6.40
C ALA A 267 17.07 -4.94 -6.04
N LEU A 268 17.79 -6.03 -5.66
CA LEU A 268 19.22 -5.99 -5.40
C LEU A 268 20.01 -5.78 -6.70
N GLU A 269 21.13 -5.08 -6.61
CA GLU A 269 22.13 -5.07 -7.68
C GLU A 269 22.75 -6.45 -7.86
N CYS A 270 22.69 -6.99 -9.09
CA CYS A 270 23.00 -8.39 -9.38
C CYS A 270 24.42 -8.62 -9.92
N ASP A 271 25.35 -7.67 -9.77
CA ASP A 271 26.74 -7.77 -10.22
C ASP A 271 27.52 -8.93 -9.59
N PHE A 272 27.05 -9.43 -8.46
CA PHE A 272 27.67 -10.52 -7.70
C PHE A 272 27.32 -11.93 -8.21
N ILE A 273 26.19 -12.12 -8.89
CA ILE A 273 25.64 -13.45 -9.21
C ILE A 273 26.55 -14.24 -10.14
N ASP A 274 27.09 -13.59 -11.19
CA ASP A 274 27.98 -14.22 -12.15
C ASP A 274 29.46 -13.98 -11.87
N ASN A 275 29.78 -13.38 -10.72
CA ASN A 275 31.16 -13.15 -10.33
C ASN A 275 31.83 -14.47 -9.94
N GLU A 276 32.86 -14.86 -10.73
CA GLU A 276 33.63 -16.08 -10.52
C GLU A 276 34.30 -16.17 -9.14
N GLU A 277 34.53 -15.03 -8.44
CA GLU A 277 35.10 -15.03 -7.09
C GLU A 277 34.15 -15.64 -6.06
N TYR A 278 32.86 -15.59 -6.28
CA TYR A 278 31.84 -16.09 -5.37
C TYR A 278 31.35 -17.50 -5.74
N GLY A 279 31.45 -17.89 -7.04
CA GLY A 279 31.13 -19.23 -7.52
C GLY A 279 29.73 -19.69 -7.16
N ILE A 280 28.75 -18.81 -7.37
CA ILE A 280 27.34 -19.07 -7.07
C ILE A 280 26.76 -20.00 -8.14
N ASP A 281 26.17 -21.12 -7.69
CA ASP A 281 25.64 -22.16 -8.58
C ASP A 281 24.13 -22.03 -8.77
N ALA A 282 23.39 -21.55 -7.75
CA ALA A 282 21.97 -21.28 -7.87
C ALA A 282 21.57 -20.03 -7.08
N VAL A 283 20.53 -19.32 -7.57
CA VAL A 283 19.95 -18.16 -6.91
C VAL A 283 18.43 -18.29 -6.95
N LEU A 284 17.79 -18.19 -5.78
CA LEU A 284 16.34 -18.14 -5.62
C LEU A 284 15.94 -16.84 -4.93
N TRP A 285 15.14 -16.02 -5.58
CA TRP A 285 14.52 -14.85 -4.97
C TRP A 285 13.26 -15.28 -4.22
N ILE A 286 13.13 -14.85 -2.97
CA ILE A 286 12.07 -15.31 -2.05
C ILE A 286 11.27 -14.16 -1.41
N GLY A 287 11.43 -12.89 -1.81
CA GLY A 287 10.73 -11.75 -1.20
C GLY A 287 10.76 -11.77 0.32
N TYR A 288 9.68 -11.32 0.97
CA TYR A 288 9.41 -11.50 2.39
C TYR A 288 8.45 -12.68 2.59
N THR A 289 8.74 -13.52 3.56
CA THR A 289 8.17 -14.87 3.61
C THR A 289 6.83 -14.99 4.34
N GLY A 290 6.35 -13.92 4.96
CA GLY A 290 5.18 -14.04 5.82
C GLY A 290 5.38 -15.06 6.93
N GLY A 291 4.26 -15.61 7.41
CA GLY A 291 4.26 -16.62 8.49
C GLY A 291 4.65 -18.03 8.06
N TRP A 292 4.36 -18.44 6.82
CA TRP A 292 4.51 -19.84 6.39
C TRP A 292 5.29 -20.04 5.08
N GLY A 293 5.68 -18.97 4.40
CA GLY A 293 6.32 -19.04 3.09
C GLY A 293 7.63 -19.81 3.05
N LEU A 294 8.40 -19.86 4.14
CA LEU A 294 9.63 -20.68 4.20
C LEU A 294 9.38 -22.17 3.96
N ASN A 295 8.17 -22.66 4.23
CA ASN A 295 7.81 -24.03 3.88
C ASN A 295 7.74 -24.20 2.36
N GLY A 296 7.11 -23.26 1.64
CA GLY A 296 7.07 -23.26 0.17
C GLY A 296 8.46 -23.13 -0.46
N VAL A 297 9.31 -22.23 0.10
CA VAL A 297 10.70 -22.09 -0.31
C VAL A 297 11.47 -23.40 -0.13
N ALA A 298 11.30 -24.09 1.01
CA ALA A 298 11.94 -25.37 1.25
C ALA A 298 11.46 -26.46 0.30
N ASP A 299 10.17 -26.46 -0.07
CA ASP A 299 9.63 -27.41 -1.06
C ASP A 299 10.26 -27.20 -2.45
N ILE A 300 10.50 -25.96 -2.87
CA ILE A 300 11.28 -25.67 -4.08
C ILE A 300 12.70 -26.20 -3.93
N LEU A 301 13.40 -25.86 -2.84
CA LEU A 301 14.80 -26.25 -2.65
C LEU A 301 15.02 -27.76 -2.71
N VAL A 302 14.05 -28.58 -2.27
CA VAL A 302 14.15 -30.04 -2.30
C VAL A 302 13.45 -30.71 -3.48
N GLY A 303 12.80 -29.93 -4.38
CA GLY A 303 12.11 -30.43 -5.56
C GLY A 303 10.74 -31.06 -5.29
N ASN A 304 10.11 -30.77 -4.14
CA ASN A 304 8.71 -31.10 -3.91
C ASN A 304 7.77 -30.20 -4.74
N ALA A 305 8.24 -28.99 -5.01
CA ALA A 305 7.60 -28.04 -5.93
C ALA A 305 8.60 -27.62 -7.01
N ASN A 306 8.11 -27.41 -8.23
CA ASN A 306 8.88 -26.85 -9.33
C ASN A 306 8.63 -25.34 -9.37
N PRO A 307 9.67 -24.46 -9.27
CA PRO A 307 9.47 -23.02 -9.31
C PRO A 307 8.82 -22.58 -10.62
N SER A 308 7.84 -21.68 -10.51
CA SER A 308 7.10 -21.12 -11.64
C SER A 308 6.88 -19.62 -11.53
N GLY A 309 7.46 -18.97 -10.51
CA GLY A 309 7.39 -17.53 -10.31
C GLY A 309 8.13 -16.74 -11.39
N ARG A 310 7.73 -15.51 -11.61
CA ARG A 310 8.35 -14.56 -12.55
C ARG A 310 8.61 -13.24 -11.85
N LEU A 311 9.75 -12.60 -12.18
CA LEU A 311 10.09 -11.31 -11.62
C LEU A 311 9.03 -10.25 -11.95
N VAL A 312 8.77 -9.42 -10.96
CA VAL A 312 7.82 -8.31 -11.04
C VAL A 312 8.50 -6.96 -11.28
N ASP A 313 9.83 -6.96 -11.24
CA ASP A 313 10.69 -5.81 -11.47
C ASP A 313 11.86 -6.20 -12.38
N THR A 314 12.42 -5.21 -13.07
CA THR A 314 13.70 -5.36 -13.77
C THR A 314 14.85 -5.33 -12.77
N TYR A 315 15.72 -6.33 -12.81
CA TYR A 315 16.91 -6.40 -11.95
C TYR A 315 18.16 -5.98 -12.73
N CYS A 316 18.87 -5.00 -12.20
CA CYS A 316 20.02 -4.38 -12.85
C CYS A 316 21.34 -4.76 -12.19
N TYR A 317 22.45 -4.56 -12.92
CA TYR A 317 23.79 -4.60 -12.34
C TYR A 317 24.08 -3.36 -11.48
N ASP A 318 23.44 -2.22 -11.82
CA ASP A 318 23.54 -0.95 -11.12
C ASP A 318 22.19 -0.24 -11.18
N ASN A 319 21.50 -0.15 -10.06
CA ASN A 319 20.17 0.46 -9.97
C ASN A 319 20.18 1.98 -10.17
N THR A 320 21.35 2.63 -10.17
CA THR A 320 21.46 4.07 -10.41
C THR A 320 21.34 4.45 -11.88
N THR A 321 21.18 3.48 -12.78
CA THR A 321 21.04 3.71 -14.23
C THR A 321 19.62 4.08 -14.67
N THR A 322 18.65 4.01 -13.79
CA THR A 322 17.26 4.39 -14.08
C THR A 322 17.09 5.92 -14.21
N PRO A 323 16.23 6.42 -15.10
CA PRO A 323 16.00 7.85 -15.26
C PRO A 323 15.36 8.51 -14.01
N SER A 324 14.66 7.77 -13.16
CA SER A 324 14.07 8.30 -11.93
C SER A 324 15.10 8.73 -10.87
N MET A 325 16.37 8.35 -11.00
CA MET A 325 17.44 8.68 -10.05
C MET A 325 17.67 10.16 -9.87
N GLU A 326 17.45 10.99 -10.91
CA GLU A 326 17.67 12.44 -10.84
C GLU A 326 16.71 13.15 -9.86
N SER A 327 15.57 12.52 -9.54
CA SER A 327 14.59 13.02 -8.57
C SER A 327 14.12 11.94 -7.61
N ILE A 328 14.99 11.01 -7.22
CA ILE A 328 14.63 9.84 -6.41
C ILE A 328 14.02 10.21 -5.06
N TYR A 329 14.52 11.26 -4.41
CA TYR A 329 14.05 11.70 -3.10
C TYR A 329 13.36 13.07 -3.13
N GLY A 330 13.20 13.66 -4.33
CA GLY A 330 12.73 15.03 -4.45
C GLY A 330 13.72 16.09 -3.95
N ALA A 331 13.26 17.29 -3.71
CA ALA A 331 14.04 18.42 -3.21
C ALA A 331 13.14 19.46 -2.53
N ASP A 332 13.75 20.35 -1.71
CA ASP A 332 13.03 21.50 -1.18
C ASP A 332 12.90 22.59 -2.25
N TYR A 333 11.79 23.33 -2.23
CA TYR A 333 11.66 24.55 -3.01
C TYR A 333 12.77 25.53 -2.68
N THR A 334 13.35 26.21 -3.69
CA THR A 334 14.55 27.04 -3.52
C THR A 334 14.32 28.29 -2.67
N ASN A 335 13.07 28.74 -2.55
CA ASN A 335 12.65 29.85 -1.70
C ASN A 335 12.18 29.41 -0.30
N TYR A 336 12.34 28.15 0.07
CA TYR A 336 11.96 27.66 1.38
C TYR A 336 12.67 28.41 2.52
N ASP A 337 11.91 29.04 3.41
CA ASP A 337 12.39 29.63 4.66
C ASP A 337 11.59 29.05 5.85
N PRO A 338 12.19 28.22 6.69
CA PRO A 338 11.51 27.61 7.84
C PRO A 338 11.02 28.61 8.89
N LYS A 339 11.30 29.90 8.72
CA LYS A 339 10.80 30.98 9.60
C LYS A 339 9.51 31.60 9.08
N ASP A 340 9.19 31.38 7.85
CA ASP A 340 7.93 31.82 7.25
C ASP A 340 6.86 30.74 7.45
N GLU A 341 6.33 30.67 8.70
CA GLU A 341 5.31 29.70 9.09
C GLU A 341 3.95 29.99 8.45
N GLU A 342 3.76 31.14 7.83
CA GLU A 342 2.53 31.48 7.12
C GLU A 342 2.54 30.88 5.72
N HIS A 343 3.66 30.86 5.05
CA HIS A 343 3.86 30.26 3.73
C HIS A 343 4.14 28.75 3.85
N TRP A 344 5.08 28.38 4.69
CA TRP A 344 5.52 27.01 4.87
C TRP A 344 4.96 26.44 6.17
N TYR A 345 3.93 25.69 6.14
CA TYR A 345 3.39 25.00 7.32
C TYR A 345 4.40 23.99 7.84
N SER A 346 5.44 24.46 8.53
CA SER A 346 6.39 23.55 9.16
C SER A 346 5.69 22.83 10.29
N VAL A 347 5.62 21.53 10.18
CA VAL A 347 5.14 20.69 11.26
C VAL A 347 6.27 20.62 12.29
N ALA A 348 6.01 21.10 13.49
CA ALA A 348 7.00 21.15 14.55
C ALA A 348 7.63 19.77 14.78
N ASN A 349 8.95 19.72 14.79
CA ASN A 349 9.84 18.60 15.11
C ASN A 349 10.31 17.68 13.98
N GLY A 350 10.23 18.07 12.71
CA GLY A 350 10.92 17.34 11.61
C GLY A 350 10.44 15.91 11.34
N GLN A 351 9.29 15.50 11.85
CA GLN A 351 8.71 14.17 11.63
C GLN A 351 7.53 14.16 10.67
N LEU A 352 7.03 15.34 10.30
CA LEU A 352 6.00 15.48 9.28
C LEU A 352 6.51 16.58 8.36
N ASP A 353 6.89 16.17 7.15
CA ASP A 353 7.40 17.11 6.16
C ASP A 353 6.28 18.06 5.77
N GLY A 354 6.66 19.33 5.65
CA GLY A 354 5.72 20.36 5.22
C GLY A 354 5.53 20.37 3.71
N ASN A 355 4.77 21.32 3.23
CA ASN A 355 4.54 21.55 1.81
C ASN A 355 5.74 22.15 1.05
N HIS A 356 6.92 22.17 1.67
CA HIS A 356 8.15 22.75 1.11
C HIS A 356 8.93 21.79 0.20
N HIS A 357 8.47 20.53 0.06
CA HIS A 357 9.18 19.50 -0.68
C HIS A 357 8.43 19.12 -1.95
N TYR A 358 9.16 18.84 -3.00
CA TYR A 358 8.60 18.41 -4.28
C TYR A 358 9.40 17.26 -4.89
N ILE A 359 8.75 16.50 -5.76
CA ILE A 359 9.35 15.46 -6.60
C ILE A 359 8.85 15.62 -8.04
N THR A 360 9.71 15.35 -9.02
CA THR A 360 9.38 15.44 -10.44
C THR A 360 9.52 14.09 -11.13
N TYR A 361 8.48 13.63 -11.80
CA TYR A 361 8.45 12.37 -12.55
C TYR A 361 8.78 12.63 -14.03
N GLN A 362 10.01 13.12 -14.27
CA GLN A 362 10.47 13.50 -15.60
C GLN A 362 10.67 12.31 -16.54
N GLU A 363 10.79 11.10 -15.99
CA GLU A 363 10.85 9.86 -16.76
C GLU A 363 9.56 9.56 -17.54
N GLY A 364 8.43 10.19 -17.18
CA GLY A 364 7.16 9.98 -17.83
C GLY A 364 6.70 8.52 -17.72
N ILE A 365 6.38 7.87 -18.83
CA ILE A 365 5.98 6.45 -18.86
C ILE A 365 7.17 5.48 -18.72
N TYR A 366 8.42 5.97 -18.79
CA TYR A 366 9.61 5.12 -18.83
C TYR A 366 10.05 4.67 -17.43
N VAL A 367 9.21 3.86 -16.80
CA VAL A 367 9.44 3.20 -15.50
C VAL A 367 9.76 1.73 -15.75
N GLY A 368 10.74 1.17 -15.03
CA GLY A 368 11.10 -0.23 -15.12
C GLY A 368 11.43 -0.70 -16.53
N TYR A 369 10.93 -1.85 -16.94
CA TYR A 369 11.21 -2.45 -18.26
C TYR A 369 10.76 -1.56 -19.44
N ARG A 370 9.73 -0.71 -19.25
CA ARG A 370 9.33 0.26 -20.27
C ARG A 370 10.50 1.17 -20.68
N TYR A 371 11.37 1.51 -19.74
CA TYR A 371 12.61 2.24 -20.02
C TYR A 371 13.67 1.35 -20.67
N TYR A 372 14.04 0.25 -20.00
CA TYR A 372 15.19 -0.56 -20.39
C TYR A 372 15.01 -1.21 -21.77
N GLU A 373 13.84 -1.78 -22.04
CA GLU A 373 13.53 -2.46 -23.28
C GLU A 373 13.34 -1.47 -24.45
N THR A 374 12.76 -0.29 -24.19
CA THR A 374 12.58 0.72 -25.24
C THR A 374 13.93 1.28 -25.68
N ARG A 375 14.82 1.51 -24.75
CA ARG A 375 16.15 2.00 -25.06
C ARG A 375 16.96 0.94 -25.81
N TYR A 376 16.82 -0.32 -25.45
CA TYR A 376 17.40 -1.43 -26.20
C TYR A 376 16.86 -1.51 -27.63
N GLU A 377 15.56 -1.45 -27.83
CA GLU A 377 14.95 -1.43 -29.17
C GLU A 377 15.54 -0.31 -30.01
N ASP A 378 15.61 0.89 -29.46
CA ASP A 378 16.09 2.08 -30.17
C ASP A 378 17.59 1.97 -30.54
N ILE A 379 18.45 1.33 -29.72
CA ILE A 379 19.82 0.98 -30.04
C ILE A 379 19.87 0.03 -31.24
N VAL A 380 19.11 -1.04 -31.23
CA VAL A 380 19.07 -2.05 -32.30
C VAL A 380 18.57 -1.44 -33.60
N MET A 381 17.58 -0.57 -33.55
CA MET A 381 17.03 0.14 -34.70
C MET A 381 17.96 1.26 -35.21
N GLY A 382 18.95 1.66 -34.44
CA GLY A 382 19.86 2.75 -34.78
C GLY A 382 19.20 4.13 -34.74
N THR A 383 18.27 4.34 -33.78
CA THR A 383 17.60 5.62 -33.58
C THR A 383 18.62 6.71 -33.18
N ALA A 384 18.43 7.93 -33.67
CA ALA A 384 19.32 9.05 -33.33
C ALA A 384 19.19 9.44 -31.85
N ASN A 385 20.30 9.91 -31.23
CA ASN A 385 20.37 10.43 -29.86
C ASN A 385 19.99 9.41 -28.75
N VAL A 386 20.12 8.11 -29.04
CA VAL A 386 19.87 7.06 -28.03
C VAL A 386 20.99 6.96 -26.99
N GLY A 387 22.20 7.49 -27.29
CA GLY A 387 23.35 7.46 -26.39
C GLY A 387 24.16 6.17 -26.50
N ASP A 388 24.88 5.85 -25.42
CA ASP A 388 25.81 4.71 -25.31
C ASP A 388 25.25 3.56 -24.48
N TYR A 389 23.94 3.42 -24.38
CA TYR A 389 23.28 2.38 -23.64
C TYR A 389 23.65 0.98 -24.14
N ASP A 390 23.99 0.09 -23.20
CA ASP A 390 24.29 -1.33 -23.44
C ASP A 390 23.44 -2.19 -22.52
N TYR A 391 22.43 -2.83 -23.09
CA TYR A 391 21.49 -3.67 -22.35
C TYR A 391 22.20 -4.79 -21.56
N ALA A 392 23.14 -5.49 -22.19
CA ALA A 392 23.82 -6.63 -21.58
C ALA A 392 24.68 -6.28 -20.36
N THR A 393 25.07 -5.01 -20.22
CA THR A 393 25.82 -4.51 -19.05
C THR A 393 24.96 -3.71 -18.08
N THR A 394 23.70 -3.48 -18.41
CA THR A 394 22.75 -2.72 -17.57
C THR A 394 21.75 -3.63 -16.87
N VAL A 395 21.08 -4.51 -17.64
CA VAL A 395 20.03 -5.40 -17.11
C VAL A 395 20.60 -6.79 -16.86
N ALA A 396 20.47 -7.28 -15.66
CA ALA A 396 20.86 -8.63 -15.27
C ALA A 396 19.74 -9.64 -15.52
N TYR A 397 18.51 -9.28 -15.14
CA TYR A 397 17.31 -10.09 -15.36
C TYR A 397 16.14 -9.18 -15.75
N PRO A 398 15.48 -9.43 -16.90
CA PRO A 398 14.36 -8.63 -17.36
C PRO A 398 13.11 -8.86 -16.52
N PHE A 399 12.18 -7.93 -16.58
CA PHE A 399 10.82 -8.10 -16.06
C PHE A 399 10.17 -9.36 -16.64
N GLY A 400 9.47 -10.14 -15.82
CA GLY A 400 8.82 -11.40 -16.22
C GLY A 400 9.75 -12.60 -16.28
N TYR A 401 11.05 -12.45 -15.97
CA TYR A 401 12.02 -13.56 -16.00
C TYR A 401 11.85 -14.52 -14.84
N GLY A 402 12.09 -15.82 -15.11
CA GLY A 402 12.18 -16.86 -14.11
C GLY A 402 12.44 -18.22 -14.75
N LEU A 403 13.22 -19.05 -14.07
CA LEU A 403 13.57 -20.41 -14.49
C LEU A 403 12.65 -21.45 -13.84
N SER A 404 12.61 -22.63 -14.44
CA SER A 404 11.96 -23.83 -13.92
C SER A 404 12.97 -24.99 -13.85
N TYR A 405 12.64 -26.06 -13.15
CA TYR A 405 13.38 -27.33 -13.20
C TYR A 405 13.10 -28.15 -14.47
N THR A 406 12.20 -27.64 -15.33
CA THR A 406 11.86 -28.24 -16.62
C THR A 406 11.89 -27.20 -17.73
N GLU A 407 11.72 -27.61 -18.97
CA GLU A 407 11.72 -26.76 -20.15
C GLU A 407 10.32 -26.71 -20.76
N PHE A 408 9.90 -25.51 -21.20
CA PHE A 408 8.64 -25.34 -21.93
C PHE A 408 8.88 -24.75 -23.31
N GLU A 409 8.13 -25.25 -24.30
CA GLU A 409 8.12 -24.76 -25.68
C GLU A 409 6.76 -24.16 -26.01
N TYR A 410 6.76 -22.97 -26.61
CA TYR A 410 5.55 -22.29 -27.11
C TYR A 410 5.41 -22.57 -28.61
N SER A 411 4.21 -22.90 -29.06
CA SER A 411 3.88 -23.17 -30.45
C SER A 411 2.44 -22.78 -30.77
N ASN A 412 2.12 -22.82 -32.07
CA ASN A 412 0.77 -22.58 -32.59
C ASN A 412 0.12 -21.27 -32.10
N PHE A 413 0.95 -20.24 -31.86
CA PHE A 413 0.44 -18.93 -31.43
C PHE A 413 -0.53 -18.36 -32.48
N LYS A 414 -1.66 -17.86 -32.01
CA LYS A 414 -2.68 -17.19 -32.80
C LYS A 414 -3.25 -16.03 -32.04
N ALA A 415 -3.56 -14.94 -32.73
CA ALA A 415 -4.36 -13.85 -32.22
C ALA A 415 -5.38 -13.45 -33.30
N GLU A 416 -6.63 -13.28 -32.92
CA GLU A 416 -7.72 -12.87 -33.82
C GLU A 416 -8.49 -11.73 -33.19
N TYR A 417 -8.65 -10.63 -33.94
CA TYR A 417 -9.46 -9.52 -33.48
C TYR A 417 -10.95 -9.83 -33.58
N ASN A 418 -11.62 -9.84 -32.44
CA ASN A 418 -13.04 -10.05 -32.29
C ASN A 418 -13.76 -8.70 -32.20
N LYS A 419 -14.48 -8.34 -33.25
CA LYS A 419 -15.19 -7.05 -33.32
C LYS A 419 -16.39 -6.92 -32.38
N ASP A 420 -16.96 -8.06 -31.99
CA ASP A 420 -18.18 -8.07 -31.15
C ASP A 420 -17.84 -7.78 -29.69
N THR A 421 -16.64 -8.15 -29.26
CA THR A 421 -16.11 -7.93 -27.90
C THR A 421 -15.08 -6.80 -27.84
N ASP A 422 -14.67 -6.25 -28.98
CA ASP A 422 -13.57 -5.28 -29.13
C ASP A 422 -12.27 -5.74 -28.43
N SER A 423 -11.89 -7.01 -28.64
CA SER A 423 -10.74 -7.65 -27.99
C SER A 423 -10.00 -8.57 -28.97
N PHE A 424 -8.82 -9.01 -28.60
CA PHE A 424 -8.07 -10.05 -29.30
C PHE A 424 -8.21 -11.35 -28.52
N ASP A 425 -8.70 -12.40 -29.22
CA ASP A 425 -8.69 -13.77 -28.72
C ASP A 425 -7.32 -14.37 -29.04
N VAL A 426 -6.48 -14.56 -28.00
CA VAL A 426 -5.12 -15.07 -28.13
C VAL A 426 -5.07 -16.53 -27.67
N GLU A 427 -4.43 -17.40 -28.47
CA GLU A 427 -4.19 -18.80 -28.11
C GLU A 427 -2.71 -19.14 -28.34
N VAL A 428 -2.11 -19.89 -27.40
CA VAL A 428 -0.77 -20.45 -27.53
C VAL A 428 -0.69 -21.83 -26.91
N ASP A 429 -0.10 -22.80 -27.63
CA ASP A 429 0.15 -24.12 -27.06
C ASP A 429 1.47 -24.10 -26.29
N VAL A 430 1.43 -24.53 -25.05
CA VAL A 430 2.57 -24.71 -24.16
C VAL A 430 2.83 -26.19 -23.95
N THR A 431 4.02 -26.66 -24.26
CA THR A 431 4.42 -28.07 -24.09
C THR A 431 5.57 -28.17 -23.10
N ASN A 432 5.45 -29.01 -22.09
CA ASN A 432 6.55 -29.40 -21.23
C ASN A 432 7.48 -30.36 -22.00
N THR A 433 8.64 -29.86 -22.39
CA THR A 433 9.66 -30.61 -23.15
C THR A 433 10.77 -31.21 -22.28
N GLY A 434 10.76 -30.92 -20.98
CA GLY A 434 11.74 -31.43 -20.03
C GLY A 434 11.25 -32.69 -19.30
N ASP A 435 11.93 -33.02 -18.21
CA ASP A 435 11.76 -34.27 -17.48
C ASP A 435 11.00 -34.18 -16.15
N VAL A 436 10.61 -32.94 -15.74
CA VAL A 436 9.93 -32.66 -14.45
C VAL A 436 8.57 -32.02 -14.73
N ALA A 437 7.54 -32.42 -13.99
CA ALA A 437 6.25 -31.75 -14.06
C ALA A 437 6.33 -30.31 -13.54
N GLY A 438 5.62 -29.37 -14.18
CA GLY A 438 5.64 -27.98 -13.78
C GLY A 438 4.58 -27.12 -14.45
N LYS A 439 4.46 -25.87 -13.97
CA LYS A 439 3.61 -24.83 -14.53
C LYS A 439 4.45 -23.81 -15.30
N GLU A 440 3.86 -23.20 -16.33
CA GLU A 440 4.46 -22.12 -17.11
C GLU A 440 3.56 -20.89 -17.12
N VAL A 441 4.17 -19.70 -17.10
CA VAL A 441 3.47 -18.41 -17.24
C VAL A 441 3.59 -17.94 -18.68
N VAL A 442 2.47 -17.81 -19.37
CA VAL A 442 2.39 -17.18 -20.68
C VAL A 442 2.13 -15.69 -20.49
N GLN A 443 3.01 -14.85 -21.05
CA GLN A 443 2.91 -13.40 -20.99
C GLN A 443 2.65 -12.87 -22.41
N ILE A 444 1.62 -12.03 -22.56
CA ILE A 444 1.29 -11.37 -23.83
C ILE A 444 1.67 -9.91 -23.73
N TYR A 445 2.52 -9.47 -24.63
CA TYR A 445 2.94 -8.10 -24.74
C TYR A 445 2.44 -7.49 -26.06
N PHE A 446 2.17 -6.20 -26.03
CA PHE A 446 1.90 -5.43 -27.24
C PHE A 446 2.99 -4.39 -27.50
N GLN A 447 3.11 -4.02 -28.76
CA GLN A 447 3.85 -2.84 -29.19
C GLN A 447 2.94 -1.97 -30.03
N SER A 448 2.81 -0.69 -29.66
CA SER A 448 2.13 0.34 -30.46
C SER A 448 3.07 0.96 -31.50
N PRO A 449 2.56 1.48 -32.63
CA PRO A 449 3.36 2.31 -33.53
C PRO A 449 3.74 3.61 -32.83
N TYR A 450 4.99 4.05 -33.00
CA TYR A 450 5.47 5.37 -32.56
C TYR A 450 5.57 6.29 -33.80
N THR A 451 4.57 7.15 -33.96
CA THR A 451 4.30 7.89 -35.21
C THR A 451 4.87 9.31 -35.16
N GLU A 452 4.84 10.00 -36.31
CA GLU A 452 5.15 11.45 -36.32
C GLU A 452 4.11 12.26 -35.56
N TYR A 453 2.84 11.80 -35.49
CA TYR A 453 1.79 12.43 -34.68
C TYR A 453 2.19 12.39 -33.21
N ASP A 454 2.67 11.26 -32.71
CA ASP A 454 3.11 11.10 -31.32
C ASP A 454 4.24 12.07 -30.98
N LYS A 455 5.28 12.11 -31.84
CA LYS A 455 6.42 13.00 -31.64
C LYS A 455 6.05 14.49 -31.67
N GLU A 456 5.13 14.88 -32.56
CA GLU A 456 4.63 16.26 -32.64
C GLU A 456 3.76 16.68 -31.47
N ASN A 457 3.10 15.71 -30.81
CA ASN A 457 2.20 15.94 -29.69
C ASN A 457 2.78 15.50 -28.34
N GLY A 458 4.05 15.07 -28.29
CA GLY A 458 4.73 14.68 -27.04
C GLY A 458 4.12 13.44 -26.39
N ILE A 459 3.58 12.51 -27.18
CA ILE A 459 3.06 11.23 -26.73
C ILE A 459 4.20 10.21 -26.76
N GLU A 460 4.41 9.50 -25.68
CA GLU A 460 5.47 8.50 -25.58
C GLU A 460 4.90 7.07 -25.64
N LYS A 461 5.71 6.14 -26.16
CA LYS A 461 5.35 4.72 -26.35
C LYS A 461 6.51 3.84 -25.93
N ALA A 462 6.25 2.86 -25.11
CA ALA A 462 7.23 1.84 -24.79
C ALA A 462 7.45 0.87 -25.97
N ALA A 463 8.59 0.18 -25.97
CA ALA A 463 8.87 -0.86 -26.97
C ALA A 463 7.91 -2.03 -26.86
N VAL A 464 7.60 -2.43 -25.62
CA VAL A 464 6.58 -3.43 -25.31
C VAL A 464 5.91 -3.09 -23.98
N GLU A 465 4.66 -3.50 -23.85
CA GLU A 465 3.88 -3.38 -22.59
C GLU A 465 3.08 -4.67 -22.38
N LEU A 466 3.06 -5.17 -21.15
CA LEU A 466 2.25 -6.33 -20.77
C LEU A 466 0.75 -5.99 -20.89
N CYS A 467 -0.01 -6.85 -21.57
CA CYS A 467 -1.47 -6.66 -21.75
C CYS A 467 -2.29 -7.92 -21.51
N GLY A 468 -1.65 -8.98 -21.08
CA GLY A 468 -2.32 -10.24 -20.73
C GLY A 468 -1.33 -11.27 -20.22
N PHE A 469 -1.77 -12.12 -19.34
CA PHE A 469 -1.02 -13.29 -18.88
C PHE A 469 -1.98 -14.37 -18.38
N ASP A 470 -1.48 -15.60 -18.37
CA ASP A 470 -2.16 -16.73 -17.75
C ASP A 470 -1.14 -17.82 -17.41
N LYS A 471 -1.50 -18.70 -16.49
CA LYS A 471 -0.62 -19.73 -15.97
C LYS A 471 -1.22 -21.11 -16.26
N THR A 472 -0.41 -22.02 -16.83
CA THR A 472 -0.86 -23.38 -17.13
C THR A 472 -1.21 -24.13 -15.85
N GLU A 473 -2.01 -25.16 -15.99
CA GLU A 473 -2.05 -26.24 -15.03
C GLU A 473 -0.69 -26.95 -14.95
N VAL A 474 -0.52 -27.88 -13.99
CA VAL A 474 0.70 -28.67 -13.91
C VAL A 474 0.82 -29.58 -15.13
N LEU A 475 1.80 -29.33 -15.98
CA LEU A 475 2.08 -30.14 -17.18
C LEU A 475 3.09 -31.22 -16.85
N GLU A 476 2.69 -32.47 -17.01
CA GLU A 476 3.59 -33.63 -16.95
C GLU A 476 4.60 -33.60 -18.13
N PRO A 477 5.77 -34.26 -18.03
CA PRO A 477 6.71 -34.39 -19.14
C PRO A 477 6.06 -34.85 -20.45
N GLY A 478 6.18 -34.04 -21.51
CA GLY A 478 5.56 -34.26 -22.80
C GLY A 478 4.08 -33.88 -22.92
N ALA A 479 3.46 -33.39 -21.87
CA ALA A 479 2.09 -32.86 -21.92
C ALA A 479 2.05 -31.46 -22.49
N SER A 480 0.92 -31.09 -23.09
CA SER A 480 0.66 -29.80 -23.68
C SER A 480 -0.70 -29.25 -23.25
N GLU A 481 -0.77 -27.92 -23.11
CA GLU A 481 -2.01 -27.19 -22.87
C GLU A 481 -2.11 -26.02 -23.86
N THR A 482 -3.32 -25.68 -24.28
CA THR A 482 -3.58 -24.44 -25.03
C THR A 482 -4.06 -23.37 -24.05
N VAL A 483 -3.20 -22.41 -23.79
CA VAL A 483 -3.51 -21.24 -22.98
C VAL A 483 -4.30 -20.24 -23.82
N LYS A 484 -5.37 -19.66 -23.26
CA LYS A 484 -6.27 -18.73 -23.93
C LYS A 484 -6.37 -17.44 -23.14
N ILE A 485 -5.98 -16.35 -23.75
CA ILE A 485 -5.98 -15.01 -23.13
C ILE A 485 -6.81 -14.07 -23.99
N ASN A 486 -7.77 -13.38 -23.37
CA ASN A 486 -8.50 -12.31 -24.03
C ASN A 486 -7.83 -10.97 -23.70
N VAL A 487 -7.41 -10.25 -24.74
CA VAL A 487 -6.77 -8.93 -24.60
C VAL A 487 -7.73 -7.86 -25.11
N PRO A 488 -8.32 -7.02 -24.25
CA PRO A 488 -9.13 -5.89 -24.69
C PRO A 488 -8.31 -4.95 -25.60
N ARG A 489 -8.88 -4.50 -26.69
CA ARG A 489 -8.18 -3.58 -27.60
C ARG A 489 -7.92 -2.22 -26.94
N GLU A 490 -8.69 -1.89 -25.93
CA GLU A 490 -8.50 -0.70 -25.10
C GLU A 490 -7.10 -0.67 -24.45
N GLU A 491 -6.52 -1.83 -24.10
CA GLU A 491 -5.17 -1.93 -23.53
C GLU A 491 -4.08 -1.44 -24.51
N LEU A 492 -4.37 -1.37 -25.81
CA LEU A 492 -3.44 -0.89 -26.84
C LEU A 492 -3.55 0.64 -27.05
N ALA A 493 -4.51 1.30 -26.39
CA ALA A 493 -4.68 2.73 -26.48
C ALA A 493 -3.68 3.48 -25.62
N CYS A 494 -3.32 4.70 -26.01
CA CYS A 494 -2.48 5.60 -25.23
C CYS A 494 -3.17 6.95 -25.03
N TYR A 495 -2.75 7.70 -24.02
CA TYR A 495 -3.36 8.97 -23.69
C TYR A 495 -2.66 10.15 -24.39
N ASP A 496 -3.40 10.87 -25.22
CA ASP A 496 -2.94 12.10 -25.86
C ASP A 496 -3.39 13.31 -25.02
N SER A 497 -2.51 13.80 -24.17
CA SER A 497 -2.81 14.93 -23.27
C SER A 497 -2.77 16.29 -23.96
N ASN A 498 -2.08 16.40 -25.09
CA ASN A 498 -1.83 17.71 -25.71
C ASN A 498 -2.80 18.09 -26.82
N ASN A 499 -3.29 17.13 -27.61
CA ASN A 499 -4.12 17.42 -28.77
C ASN A 499 -5.55 16.84 -28.65
N ALA A 500 -5.70 15.50 -28.61
CA ALA A 500 -7.02 14.86 -28.50
C ALA A 500 -7.62 14.97 -27.07
N LYS A 501 -6.77 15.06 -26.06
CA LYS A 501 -7.10 15.10 -24.62
C LYS A 501 -7.96 13.91 -24.20
N THR A 502 -7.60 12.75 -24.70
CA THR A 502 -8.26 11.45 -24.41
C THR A 502 -7.40 10.30 -24.89
N TYR A 503 -7.84 9.06 -24.65
CA TYR A 503 -7.20 7.88 -25.19
C TYR A 503 -7.39 7.77 -26.72
N ILE A 504 -6.31 7.39 -27.40
CA ILE A 504 -6.27 7.26 -28.87
C ILE A 504 -5.69 5.90 -29.27
N LEU A 505 -6.01 5.46 -30.50
CA LEU A 505 -5.27 4.43 -31.22
C LEU A 505 -4.66 5.01 -32.49
N ASP A 506 -3.36 4.94 -32.60
CA ASP A 506 -2.63 5.44 -33.76
C ASP A 506 -2.90 4.64 -35.03
N ALA A 507 -2.74 5.30 -36.13
CA ALA A 507 -2.66 4.61 -37.42
C ALA A 507 -1.29 3.93 -37.58
N GLY A 508 -1.29 2.62 -37.82
CA GLY A 508 -0.05 1.89 -38.01
C GLY A 508 -0.16 0.42 -37.63
N ASP A 509 1.00 -0.19 -37.53
CA ASP A 509 1.13 -1.61 -37.19
C ASP A 509 1.36 -1.79 -35.70
N TYR A 510 0.45 -2.51 -35.07
CA TYR A 510 0.54 -3.02 -33.70
C TYR A 510 1.01 -4.46 -33.76
N TYR A 511 1.77 -4.84 -32.75
CA TYR A 511 2.26 -6.22 -32.61
C TYR A 511 1.78 -6.78 -31.27
N LEU A 512 1.22 -7.99 -31.29
CA LEU A 512 0.99 -8.77 -30.07
C LEU A 512 1.92 -9.99 -30.11
N THR A 513 2.62 -10.26 -29.03
CA THR A 513 3.57 -11.36 -28.94
C THR A 513 3.45 -12.13 -27.64
N ALA A 514 3.50 -13.47 -27.72
CA ALA A 514 3.67 -14.32 -26.54
C ALA A 514 5.16 -14.46 -26.24
N ALA A 515 5.53 -14.26 -24.98
CA ALA A 515 6.93 -14.30 -24.55
C ALA A 515 7.05 -14.83 -23.11
N LYS A 516 8.27 -15.18 -22.70
CA LYS A 516 8.58 -15.62 -21.33
C LYS A 516 8.96 -14.45 -20.42
N ASN A 517 9.29 -13.31 -20.99
CA ASN A 517 9.68 -12.07 -20.33
C ASN A 517 9.65 -10.90 -21.32
N ALA A 518 9.80 -9.68 -20.82
CA ALA A 518 9.75 -8.46 -21.65
C ALA A 518 10.85 -8.40 -22.72
N HIS A 519 12.05 -8.92 -22.43
CA HIS A 519 13.17 -8.88 -23.39
C HIS A 519 12.96 -9.84 -24.58
N ASP A 520 12.42 -11.03 -24.32
CA ASP A 520 12.01 -11.96 -25.37
C ASP A 520 10.94 -11.31 -26.25
N ALA A 521 9.99 -10.58 -25.65
CA ALA A 521 8.94 -9.88 -26.39
C ALA A 521 9.51 -8.85 -27.36
N VAL A 522 10.43 -8.00 -26.91
CA VAL A 522 11.10 -7.01 -27.78
C VAL A 522 11.87 -7.72 -28.91
N ASN A 523 12.62 -8.78 -28.60
CA ASN A 523 13.37 -9.52 -29.60
C ASN A 523 12.44 -10.18 -30.65
N ASN A 524 11.28 -10.72 -30.25
CA ASN A 524 10.28 -11.27 -31.18
C ASN A 524 9.78 -10.18 -32.15
N VAL A 525 9.42 -9.00 -31.64
CA VAL A 525 8.95 -7.88 -32.48
C VAL A 525 10.05 -7.36 -33.40
N LEU A 526 11.28 -7.20 -32.89
CA LEU A 526 12.44 -6.80 -33.71
C LEU A 526 12.70 -7.79 -34.87
N ALA A 527 12.60 -9.09 -34.58
CA ALA A 527 12.75 -10.13 -35.60
C ALA A 527 11.67 -10.03 -36.69
N VAL A 528 10.41 -9.77 -36.36
CA VAL A 528 9.35 -9.52 -37.37
C VAL A 528 9.62 -8.26 -38.16
N LYS A 529 10.21 -7.23 -37.57
CA LYS A 529 10.66 -6.01 -38.26
C LYS A 529 11.92 -6.22 -39.11
N GLY A 530 12.54 -7.42 -39.07
CA GLY A 530 13.68 -7.82 -39.90
C GLY A 530 15.05 -7.52 -39.27
N TYR A 531 15.14 -7.17 -38.00
CA TYR A 531 16.39 -7.03 -37.26
C TYR A 531 16.94 -8.38 -36.84
N THR A 532 18.23 -8.46 -36.58
CA THR A 532 18.98 -9.67 -36.22
C THR A 532 20.13 -9.34 -35.28
N LYS A 533 20.85 -10.36 -34.81
CA LYS A 533 22.11 -10.17 -34.03
C LYS A 533 23.16 -9.32 -34.75
N ALA A 534 23.12 -9.26 -36.08
CA ALA A 534 24.01 -8.36 -36.86
C ALA A 534 23.66 -6.88 -36.67
N ASN A 535 22.46 -6.56 -36.20
CA ASN A 535 22.02 -5.22 -35.85
C ASN A 535 22.22 -4.92 -34.37
N GLY A 536 22.75 -5.85 -33.58
CA GLY A 536 22.98 -5.69 -32.15
C GLY A 536 21.92 -6.33 -31.24
N MET A 537 21.01 -7.16 -31.78
CA MET A 537 20.12 -7.95 -30.91
C MET A 537 20.96 -8.92 -30.05
N THR A 538 20.58 -9.04 -28.81
CA THR A 538 21.20 -9.96 -27.85
C THR A 538 20.88 -11.40 -28.16
N GLU A 539 19.67 -11.68 -28.67
CA GLU A 539 19.14 -12.98 -28.99
C GLU A 539 18.39 -12.96 -30.31
N ASP A 540 18.15 -14.14 -30.90
CA ASP A 540 17.28 -14.27 -32.07
C ASP A 540 15.81 -14.35 -31.57
N GLY A 541 14.96 -13.44 -32.01
CA GLY A 541 13.54 -13.47 -31.69
C GLY A 541 12.76 -14.55 -32.44
N ASN A 542 11.62 -14.95 -31.91
CA ASN A 542 10.73 -15.93 -32.52
C ASN A 542 9.54 -15.24 -33.24
N THR A 543 9.64 -15.13 -34.57
CA THR A 543 8.59 -14.50 -35.39
C THR A 543 7.26 -15.25 -35.40
N GLU A 544 7.26 -16.56 -35.08
CA GLU A 544 6.04 -17.38 -35.05
C GLU A 544 5.16 -17.08 -33.81
N LEU A 545 5.71 -16.40 -32.80
CA LEU A 545 5.00 -15.99 -31.60
C LEU A 545 4.48 -14.53 -31.65
N THR A 546 4.49 -13.92 -32.85
CA THR A 546 4.07 -12.53 -33.02
C THR A 546 2.97 -12.38 -34.07
N PHE A 547 1.92 -11.69 -33.71
CA PHE A 547 0.80 -11.31 -34.57
C PHE A 547 0.87 -9.81 -34.86
N GLN A 548 0.69 -9.42 -36.13
CA GLN A 548 0.63 -8.03 -36.55
C GLN A 548 -0.81 -7.61 -36.81
N TYR A 549 -1.26 -6.57 -36.15
CA TYR A 549 -2.54 -5.91 -36.36
C TYR A 549 -2.32 -4.53 -36.95
N ASN A 550 -2.98 -4.23 -38.06
CA ASN A 550 -2.88 -2.92 -38.71
C ASN A 550 -4.15 -2.07 -38.41
N ASN A 551 -3.98 -0.99 -37.62
CA ASN A 551 -4.98 0.05 -37.48
C ASN A 551 -4.83 1.08 -38.58
N LYS A 552 -5.88 1.29 -39.38
CA LYS A 552 -5.77 2.01 -40.66
C LYS A 552 -5.78 3.53 -40.51
N GLU A 553 -6.42 4.04 -39.46
CA GLU A 553 -6.66 5.47 -39.24
C GLU A 553 -6.46 5.80 -37.76
N LEU A 554 -6.00 7.01 -37.47
CA LEU A 554 -5.96 7.53 -36.10
C LEU A 554 -7.38 7.55 -35.56
N ASP A 555 -7.62 6.85 -34.44
CA ASP A 555 -8.89 6.80 -33.75
C ASP A 555 -8.82 7.59 -32.45
N THR A 556 -9.44 8.76 -32.42
CA THR A 556 -9.56 9.63 -31.23
C THR A 556 -10.94 9.58 -30.58
N LYS A 557 -11.76 8.57 -30.91
CA LYS A 557 -13.17 8.54 -30.52
C LYS A 557 -13.61 7.30 -29.77
N THR A 558 -13.11 6.12 -30.14
CA THR A 558 -13.57 4.86 -29.57
C THR A 558 -13.38 4.86 -28.06
N TYR A 559 -12.23 5.28 -27.58
CA TYR A 559 -11.89 5.33 -26.15
C TYR A 559 -11.90 6.76 -25.57
N SER A 560 -12.67 7.66 -26.20
CA SER A 560 -12.90 9.01 -25.68
C SER A 560 -14.02 9.08 -24.62
N VAL A 561 -14.65 7.96 -24.36
CA VAL A 561 -15.64 7.77 -23.31
C VAL A 561 -15.31 6.52 -22.51
N SER A 562 -15.56 6.57 -21.23
CA SER A 562 -15.32 5.43 -20.33
C SER A 562 -16.20 4.24 -20.73
N SER A 563 -15.59 3.06 -20.80
CA SER A 563 -16.30 1.78 -20.98
C SER A 563 -17.19 1.42 -19.78
N ALA A 564 -16.81 1.86 -18.57
CA ALA A 564 -17.52 1.57 -17.33
C ALA A 564 -18.78 2.43 -17.13
N THR A 565 -18.74 3.71 -17.53
CA THR A 565 -19.79 4.68 -17.19
C THR A 565 -20.42 5.36 -18.41
N GLY A 566 -19.70 5.46 -19.51
CA GLY A 566 -20.07 6.26 -20.67
C GLY A 566 -19.77 7.76 -20.53
N GLU A 567 -19.13 8.18 -19.45
CA GLU A 567 -18.68 9.56 -19.26
C GLU A 567 -17.51 9.89 -20.19
N LYS A 568 -17.42 11.16 -20.58
CA LYS A 568 -16.37 11.62 -21.47
C LYS A 568 -15.03 11.70 -20.74
N ILE A 569 -14.00 11.08 -21.31
CA ILE A 569 -12.62 11.16 -20.82
C ILE A 569 -11.94 12.42 -21.39
N THR A 570 -11.36 13.23 -20.52
CA THR A 570 -10.56 14.40 -20.87
C THR A 570 -9.53 14.72 -19.78
N ASN A 571 -8.59 15.64 -20.06
CA ASN A 571 -7.57 16.04 -19.09
C ASN A 571 -8.16 16.44 -17.74
N GLN A 572 -7.55 15.93 -16.68
CA GLN A 572 -7.95 16.19 -15.30
C GLN A 572 -6.75 16.65 -14.43
N PHE A 573 -5.53 16.47 -14.91
CA PHE A 573 -4.29 16.65 -14.15
C PHE A 573 -3.36 17.72 -14.73
N GLU A 574 -3.88 18.66 -15.53
CA GLU A 574 -3.07 19.76 -16.09
C GLU A 574 -2.34 20.56 -14.99
N SER A 575 -2.97 20.73 -13.80
CA SER A 575 -2.36 21.40 -12.65
C SER A 575 -1.21 20.61 -11.99
N ALA A 576 -1.03 19.34 -12.32
CA ALA A 576 0.10 18.55 -11.87
C ALA A 576 1.32 18.64 -12.81
N ASP A 577 1.23 19.38 -13.91
CA ASP A 577 2.35 19.61 -14.82
C ASP A 577 3.00 20.98 -14.56
N LEU A 578 4.29 20.98 -14.25
CA LEU A 578 5.07 22.20 -13.98
C LEU A 578 5.03 23.23 -15.10
N SER A 579 4.78 22.81 -16.35
CA SER A 579 4.66 23.72 -17.49
C SER A 579 3.52 24.73 -17.32
N GLN A 580 2.49 24.41 -16.54
CA GLN A 580 1.37 25.31 -16.23
C GLN A 580 1.82 26.53 -15.41
N TYR A 581 2.89 26.39 -14.65
CA TYR A 581 3.46 27.45 -13.79
C TYR A 581 4.68 28.13 -14.44
N GLY A 582 4.85 27.95 -15.76
CA GLY A 582 5.89 28.63 -16.54
C GLY A 582 7.28 28.00 -16.43
N TYR A 583 7.41 26.81 -15.87
CA TYR A 583 8.66 26.05 -15.86
C TYR A 583 8.85 25.32 -17.18
N GLU A 584 10.07 25.31 -17.69
CA GLU A 584 10.46 24.48 -18.82
C GLU A 584 10.84 23.09 -18.30
N ILE A 585 9.89 22.17 -18.31
CA ILE A 585 10.11 20.76 -17.98
C ILE A 585 10.25 19.94 -19.26
N ASN A 586 11.29 19.09 -19.31
CA ASN A 586 11.47 18.13 -20.39
C ASN A 586 11.19 16.72 -19.84
N TYR A 587 10.09 16.14 -20.28
CA TYR A 587 9.85 14.73 -20.04
C TYR A 587 10.72 13.88 -20.95
N LEU A 588 11.16 12.72 -20.45
CA LEU A 588 12.00 11.80 -21.19
C LEU A 588 11.27 11.32 -22.46
N SER A 589 11.95 11.40 -23.61
CA SER A 589 11.37 11.03 -24.91
C SER A 589 12.31 10.11 -25.68
N ARG A 590 11.75 9.00 -26.21
CA ARG A 590 12.49 8.08 -27.08
C ARG A 590 12.88 8.72 -28.40
N SER A 591 12.28 9.83 -28.81
CA SER A 591 12.72 10.58 -30.00
C SER A 591 14.04 11.29 -29.76
N ASN A 592 14.48 11.51 -28.52
CA ASN A 592 15.70 12.24 -28.20
C ASN A 592 16.21 11.94 -26.76
N TRP A 593 16.56 10.70 -26.47
CA TRP A 593 16.98 10.22 -25.16
C TRP A 593 18.02 11.12 -24.48
N THR A 594 19.11 11.44 -25.15
CA THR A 594 20.20 12.24 -24.56
C THR A 594 19.85 13.69 -24.39
N GLY A 595 18.94 14.25 -25.19
CA GLY A 595 18.49 15.63 -25.10
C GLY A 595 17.42 15.89 -24.07
N THR A 596 16.65 14.84 -23.72
CA THR A 596 15.53 14.91 -22.77
C THR A 596 15.80 14.14 -21.47
N TRP A 597 17.02 13.64 -21.27
CA TRP A 597 17.40 12.94 -20.04
C TRP A 597 17.03 13.78 -18.82
N PRO A 598 16.37 13.21 -17.80
CA PRO A 598 15.98 13.94 -16.60
C PRO A 598 17.12 14.71 -15.96
N LYS A 599 16.83 15.83 -15.36
CA LYS A 599 17.80 16.67 -14.67
C LYS A 599 17.22 17.11 -13.33
N LYS A 600 18.10 17.26 -12.35
CA LYS A 600 17.69 17.88 -11.09
C LYS A 600 17.17 19.30 -11.39
N MET A 601 15.92 19.52 -11.10
CA MET A 601 15.28 20.82 -11.23
C MET A 601 15.50 21.67 -9.97
N GLU A 602 15.61 22.98 -10.14
CA GLU A 602 15.55 23.97 -9.06
C GLU A 602 14.22 24.72 -9.22
N ILE A 603 13.27 24.46 -8.34
CA ILE A 603 11.92 25.02 -8.41
C ILE A 603 11.74 25.99 -7.27
N GLU A 604 11.20 27.16 -7.55
CA GLU A 604 10.70 28.13 -6.59
C GLU A 604 9.19 27.97 -6.47
N ASP A 605 8.65 27.87 -5.26
CA ASP A 605 7.21 27.95 -5.08
C ASP A 605 6.75 29.36 -5.41
N THR A 606 6.14 29.51 -6.59
CA THR A 606 5.69 30.79 -7.12
C THR A 606 4.45 31.27 -6.36
N GLU A 607 4.14 32.59 -6.47
CA GLU A 607 2.90 33.11 -5.85
C GLU A 607 1.64 32.42 -6.41
N GLU A 608 1.65 32.02 -7.69
CA GLU A 608 0.56 31.26 -8.31
C GLU A 608 0.45 29.84 -7.75
N MET A 609 1.56 29.11 -7.64
CA MET A 609 1.61 27.79 -6.98
C MET A 609 1.13 27.87 -5.54
N PHE A 610 1.59 28.90 -4.81
CA PHE A 610 1.19 29.11 -3.44
C PHE A 610 -0.31 29.44 -3.32
N GLU A 611 -0.87 30.29 -4.19
CA GLU A 611 -2.30 30.62 -4.21
C GLU A 611 -3.15 29.38 -4.54
N ASP A 612 -2.74 28.58 -5.51
CA ASP A 612 -3.42 27.33 -5.84
C ASP A 612 -3.29 26.29 -4.72
N GLY A 613 -2.13 26.19 -4.09
CA GLY A 613 -1.90 25.32 -2.93
C GLY A 613 -2.62 25.80 -1.66
N LEU A 614 -2.83 27.12 -1.50
CA LEU A 614 -3.62 27.71 -0.43
C LEU A 614 -5.08 27.25 -0.46
N TYR A 615 -5.53 26.81 -1.62
CA TYR A 615 -6.87 26.21 -1.75
C TYR A 615 -7.11 25.18 -0.63
N ASP A 616 -6.13 24.40 -0.28
CA ASP A 616 -6.25 23.38 0.76
C ASP A 616 -6.18 23.95 2.20
N TYR A 617 -5.60 25.13 2.40
CA TYR A 617 -5.35 25.72 3.75
C TYR A 617 -6.31 26.83 4.12
N GLN A 618 -6.91 27.49 3.14
CA GLN A 618 -7.86 28.57 3.41
C GLN A 618 -9.19 28.02 3.88
N THR A 619 -9.73 28.61 4.94
CA THR A 619 -11.10 28.29 5.34
C THR A 619 -12.03 28.54 4.17
N TYR A 620 -12.78 27.53 3.80
CA TYR A 620 -13.83 27.63 2.77
C TYR A 620 -14.83 28.73 3.14
N THR A 621 -15.13 29.64 2.21
CA THR A 621 -15.98 30.81 2.43
C THR A 621 -17.28 30.78 1.66
N GLY A 622 -17.58 29.67 0.95
CA GLY A 622 -18.77 29.49 0.11
C GLY A 622 -18.47 29.53 -1.37
N ILE A 623 -19.38 29.05 -2.16
CA ILE A 623 -19.33 29.08 -3.64
C ILE A 623 -20.15 30.29 -4.11
N ASP A 624 -19.45 31.21 -4.78
CA ASP A 624 -20.09 32.40 -5.32
C ASP A 624 -21.20 32.05 -6.34
N GLY A 625 -22.42 32.54 -6.09
CA GLY A 625 -23.56 32.30 -6.97
C GLY A 625 -24.18 30.91 -6.85
N SER A 626 -23.84 30.13 -5.82
CA SER A 626 -24.49 28.83 -5.59
C SER A 626 -26.01 28.98 -5.38
N GLU A 627 -26.76 28.13 -6.05
CA GLU A 627 -28.24 27.98 -5.89
C GLU A 627 -28.59 26.71 -5.10
N THR A 628 -27.59 26.05 -4.49
CA THR A 628 -27.75 24.80 -3.72
C THR A 628 -28.71 25.04 -2.54
N LYS A 629 -29.62 24.10 -2.36
CA LYS A 629 -30.59 24.16 -1.26
C LYS A 629 -30.15 23.21 -0.14
N MET A 630 -30.42 23.67 1.10
CA MET A 630 -30.26 22.83 2.26
C MET A 630 -31.05 21.53 2.10
N PRO A 631 -30.44 20.35 2.22
CA PRO A 631 -31.17 19.07 2.14
C PRO A 631 -32.07 18.87 3.37
N THR A 632 -33.07 18.01 3.22
CA THR A 632 -33.87 17.53 4.36
C THR A 632 -32.99 16.71 5.31
N MET A 633 -33.14 16.89 6.61
CA MET A 633 -32.42 16.17 7.65
C MET A 633 -33.34 15.90 8.85
N GLY A 634 -33.17 14.78 9.52
CA GLY A 634 -33.89 14.43 10.76
C GLY A 634 -35.36 14.11 10.54
N ALA A 635 -35.77 13.68 9.36
CA ALA A 635 -37.11 13.16 9.08
C ALA A 635 -37.36 11.83 9.84
N ASP A 636 -38.60 11.47 10.05
CA ASP A 636 -39.01 10.18 10.62
C ASP A 636 -39.77 9.35 9.55
N ASN A 637 -39.04 8.77 8.62
CA ASN A 637 -39.56 7.95 7.53
C ASN A 637 -39.66 6.45 7.92
N GLY A 638 -39.12 6.06 9.08
CA GLY A 638 -39.17 4.71 9.61
C GLY A 638 -38.29 3.69 8.87
N LEU A 639 -37.32 4.15 8.11
CA LEU A 639 -36.41 3.30 7.35
C LEU A 639 -35.19 2.93 8.19
N THR A 640 -34.63 1.74 7.92
CA THR A 640 -33.36 1.26 8.50
C THR A 640 -32.41 0.87 7.38
N LEU A 641 -31.09 0.90 7.67
CA LEU A 641 -30.08 0.52 6.69
C LEU A 641 -30.28 -0.92 6.18
N ALA A 642 -30.76 -1.82 7.03
CA ALA A 642 -31.08 -3.20 6.61
C ALA A 642 -32.16 -3.28 5.50
N MET A 643 -33.00 -2.27 5.34
CA MET A 643 -33.96 -2.20 4.23
C MET A 643 -33.33 -1.82 2.90
N MET A 644 -32.07 -1.39 2.91
CA MET A 644 -31.31 -0.97 1.74
C MET A 644 -30.40 -2.07 1.19
N ILE A 645 -30.22 -3.17 1.89
CA ILE A 645 -29.38 -4.30 1.44
C ILE A 645 -29.83 -4.77 0.04
N GLY A 646 -28.87 -4.86 -0.87
CA GLY A 646 -29.10 -5.30 -2.26
C GLY A 646 -29.82 -4.28 -3.16
N LYS A 647 -30.05 -3.05 -2.70
CA LYS A 647 -30.56 -1.97 -3.56
C LYS A 647 -29.42 -1.35 -4.35
N GLU A 648 -29.75 -0.99 -5.60
CA GLU A 648 -28.82 -0.23 -6.44
C GLU A 648 -28.49 1.13 -5.82
N TYR A 649 -27.32 1.68 -6.14
CA TYR A 649 -26.87 2.96 -5.59
C TYR A 649 -27.86 4.10 -5.86
N ASP A 650 -28.49 4.13 -7.04
CA ASP A 650 -29.42 5.16 -7.48
C ASP A 650 -30.92 4.86 -7.13
N ASP A 651 -31.21 3.84 -6.29
CA ASP A 651 -32.58 3.54 -5.87
C ASP A 651 -33.15 4.73 -5.07
N PRO A 652 -34.32 5.29 -5.45
CA PRO A 652 -34.90 6.45 -4.76
C PRO A 652 -35.15 6.29 -3.27
N ALA A 653 -35.18 5.05 -2.75
CA ALA A 653 -35.35 4.80 -1.31
C ALA A 653 -34.14 5.31 -0.49
N TRP A 654 -32.99 5.51 -1.11
CA TRP A 654 -31.85 6.12 -0.46
C TRP A 654 -32.10 7.55 -0.04
N ASP A 655 -32.81 8.34 -0.86
CA ASP A 655 -33.15 9.72 -0.51
C ASP A 655 -34.03 9.77 0.75
N ASP A 656 -35.04 8.90 0.81
CA ASP A 656 -35.93 8.82 1.99
C ASP A 656 -35.16 8.36 3.26
N LEU A 657 -34.18 7.47 3.10
CA LEU A 657 -33.30 7.05 4.22
C LEU A 657 -32.40 8.20 4.68
N LEU A 658 -31.75 8.87 3.74
CA LEU A 658 -30.82 9.98 4.00
C LEU A 658 -31.52 11.17 4.65
N ASP A 659 -32.80 11.42 4.32
CA ASP A 659 -33.59 12.46 4.95
C ASP A 659 -33.76 12.27 6.48
N GLN A 660 -33.59 11.02 7.00
CA GLN A 660 -33.62 10.74 8.44
C GLN A 660 -32.32 11.11 9.15
N VAL A 661 -31.19 11.12 8.43
CA VAL A 661 -29.89 11.38 9.06
C VAL A 661 -29.80 12.83 9.49
N THR A 662 -29.35 13.06 10.71
CA THR A 662 -29.17 14.40 11.25
C THR A 662 -27.81 14.99 10.86
N PHE A 663 -27.70 16.31 10.85
CA PHE A 663 -26.42 17.00 10.64
C PHE A 663 -25.32 16.51 11.60
N ASP A 664 -25.65 16.32 12.87
CA ASP A 664 -24.70 15.89 13.89
C ASP A 664 -24.19 14.47 13.64
N GLU A 665 -25.05 13.58 13.14
CA GLU A 665 -24.66 12.22 12.75
C GLU A 665 -23.76 12.23 11.52
N MET A 666 -24.10 13.00 10.47
CA MET A 666 -23.24 13.17 9.28
C MET A 666 -21.86 13.71 9.68
N ALA A 667 -21.80 14.77 10.50
CA ALA A 667 -20.53 15.35 10.93
C ALA A 667 -19.66 14.37 11.74
N THR A 668 -20.28 13.49 12.52
CA THR A 668 -19.56 12.47 13.29
C THR A 668 -19.08 11.33 12.40
N LEU A 669 -19.93 10.86 11.49
CA LEU A 669 -19.60 9.80 10.54
C LEU A 669 -18.40 10.19 9.65
N ILE A 670 -18.38 11.43 9.17
CA ILE A 670 -17.35 11.97 8.28
C ILE A 670 -16.04 12.24 9.04
N GLY A 671 -16.11 12.89 10.20
CA GLY A 671 -14.93 13.41 10.89
C GLY A 671 -14.27 12.42 11.87
N GLN A 672 -14.75 11.20 11.99
CA GLN A 672 -14.24 10.19 12.95
C GLN A 672 -14.17 8.79 12.34
N GLY A 673 -13.43 8.67 11.25
CA GLY A 673 -13.23 7.41 10.52
C GLY A 673 -12.05 6.56 11.00
N TYR A 674 -11.47 6.83 12.17
CA TYR A 674 -10.28 6.13 12.66
C TYR A 674 -10.56 4.63 12.88
N HIS A 675 -10.03 3.80 12.00
CA HIS A 675 -10.18 2.35 12.00
C HIS A 675 -11.65 1.88 12.16
N ASN A 676 -12.59 2.66 11.69
CA ASN A 676 -14.03 2.34 11.68
C ASN A 676 -14.85 3.36 10.88
N THR A 677 -16.14 3.08 10.74
CA THR A 677 -17.14 4.09 10.45
C THR A 677 -18.12 4.22 11.60
N ALA A 678 -18.41 5.43 12.05
CA ALA A 678 -19.21 5.68 13.25
C ALA A 678 -20.67 5.15 13.14
N VAL A 679 -21.29 4.84 14.27
CA VAL A 679 -22.70 4.47 14.34
C VAL A 679 -23.62 5.62 13.93
N VAL A 680 -24.68 5.32 13.14
CA VAL A 680 -25.73 6.28 12.79
C VAL A 680 -27.10 5.76 13.26
N PRO A 681 -27.51 6.13 14.48
CA PRO A 681 -28.73 5.59 15.08
C PRO A 681 -30.02 5.88 14.32
N SER A 682 -30.14 7.06 13.69
CA SER A 682 -31.36 7.46 12.96
C SER A 682 -31.75 6.49 11.84
N VAL A 683 -30.78 5.79 11.26
CA VAL A 683 -30.96 4.81 10.18
C VAL A 683 -30.54 3.40 10.58
N SER A 684 -30.27 3.17 11.85
CA SER A 684 -29.81 1.87 12.39
C SER A 684 -28.54 1.33 11.73
N LYS A 685 -27.58 2.21 11.36
CA LYS A 685 -26.27 1.81 10.90
C LYS A 685 -25.40 1.40 12.12
N PRO A 686 -24.81 0.19 12.13
CA PRO A 686 -23.84 -0.18 13.17
C PRO A 686 -22.51 0.58 12.99
N ALA A 687 -21.67 0.60 14.02
CA ALA A 687 -20.26 0.91 13.81
C ALA A 687 -19.57 -0.25 13.11
N THR A 688 -18.54 0.05 12.34
CA THR A 688 -17.67 -0.96 11.70
C THR A 688 -16.36 -1.13 12.47
N VAL A 689 -15.57 -2.11 12.09
CA VAL A 689 -14.20 -2.32 12.55
C VAL A 689 -13.34 -2.52 11.32
N ASP A 690 -12.42 -1.58 11.07
CA ASP A 690 -11.56 -1.58 9.91
C ASP A 690 -10.11 -1.50 10.40
N ASP A 691 -9.17 -2.20 9.75
CA ASP A 691 -7.77 -2.11 10.17
C ASP A 691 -6.80 -2.45 9.01
N ASN A 692 -5.50 -2.38 9.31
CA ASN A 692 -4.44 -2.60 8.33
C ASN A 692 -4.39 -4.04 7.81
N GLY A 693 -3.76 -4.23 6.63
CA GLY A 693 -3.61 -5.57 6.18
C GLY A 693 -3.23 -5.90 4.74
N PRO A 694 -2.24 -5.27 4.10
CA PRO A 694 -1.78 -5.76 2.81
C PRO A 694 -1.31 -7.22 2.87
N GLN A 695 -0.54 -7.62 3.88
CA GLN A 695 -0.01 -8.98 4.06
C GLN A 695 -0.84 -9.88 5.00
N GLY A 696 -2.06 -9.47 5.35
CA GLY A 696 -2.94 -10.12 6.31
C GLY A 696 -3.49 -9.12 7.31
N PHE A 697 -4.71 -9.36 7.80
CA PHE A 697 -5.37 -8.43 8.70
C PHE A 697 -4.61 -8.28 10.02
N THR A 698 -4.30 -7.07 10.43
CA THR A 698 -3.54 -6.78 11.66
C THR A 698 -4.05 -5.53 12.37
N GLN A 699 -4.23 -5.64 13.68
CA GLN A 699 -4.64 -4.53 14.55
C GLN A 699 -3.44 -3.89 15.26
N ASN A 700 -2.37 -3.61 14.54
CA ASN A 700 -1.11 -3.16 15.12
C ASN A 700 -1.20 -1.80 15.83
N LEU A 701 -2.04 -0.88 15.39
CA LEU A 701 -2.25 0.43 16.03
C LEU A 701 -2.99 0.35 17.37
N THR A 702 -3.74 -0.69 17.62
CA THR A 702 -4.44 -0.90 18.87
C THR A 702 -3.59 -1.63 19.91
N GLY A 703 -2.38 -2.07 19.55
CA GLY A 703 -1.49 -2.87 20.39
C GLY A 703 -1.98 -4.31 20.61
N VAL A 704 -2.99 -4.73 19.85
CA VAL A 704 -3.52 -6.10 19.84
C VAL A 704 -3.22 -6.64 18.45
N SER A 705 -2.11 -7.36 18.32
CA SER A 705 -1.80 -8.09 17.10
C SER A 705 -2.63 -9.38 17.08
N GLU A 706 -3.86 -9.32 16.58
CA GLU A 706 -4.67 -10.49 16.29
C GLU A 706 -4.64 -10.71 14.77
N CYS A 707 -4.01 -11.77 14.34
CA CYS A 707 -3.89 -12.19 12.95
C CYS A 707 -4.06 -13.71 12.92
N HIS A 708 -4.84 -14.25 11.99
CA HIS A 708 -4.90 -15.69 11.76
C HIS A 708 -3.73 -16.12 10.87
N THR A 709 -3.56 -15.45 9.73
CA THR A 709 -2.51 -15.79 8.79
C THR A 709 -1.74 -14.55 8.35
N ALA A 710 -0.41 -14.60 8.44
CA ALA A 710 0.50 -13.67 7.80
C ALA A 710 0.88 -14.24 6.44
N TYR A 711 0.38 -13.62 5.36
CA TYR A 711 0.67 -14.01 3.99
C TYR A 711 2.02 -13.43 3.53
N ALA A 712 2.44 -13.73 2.30
CA ALA A 712 3.62 -13.14 1.68
C ALA A 712 3.42 -11.65 1.39
N ASP A 713 4.50 -10.97 0.99
CA ASP A 713 4.43 -9.62 0.45
C ASP A 713 3.78 -9.59 -0.94
N GLU A 714 3.31 -8.40 -1.35
CA GLU A 714 2.62 -8.21 -2.62
C GLU A 714 3.50 -8.50 -3.84
N ASN A 715 4.83 -8.37 -3.71
CA ASN A 715 5.75 -8.75 -4.77
C ASN A 715 5.69 -10.26 -5.05
N ILE A 716 5.68 -11.09 -4.01
CA ILE A 716 5.51 -12.55 -4.16
C ILE A 716 4.13 -12.88 -4.71
N MET A 717 3.09 -12.18 -4.25
CA MET A 717 1.74 -12.34 -4.78
C MET A 717 1.70 -12.08 -6.29
N ALA A 718 2.25 -10.96 -6.75
CA ALA A 718 2.32 -10.62 -8.17
C ALA A 718 3.24 -11.57 -8.96
N ALA A 719 4.34 -12.02 -8.37
CA ALA A 719 5.28 -12.95 -9.01
C ALA A 719 4.68 -14.34 -9.30
N THR A 720 3.52 -14.66 -8.73
CA THR A 720 2.77 -15.87 -9.10
C THR A 720 2.22 -15.81 -10.52
N TYR A 721 1.90 -14.61 -11.04
CA TYR A 721 1.15 -14.43 -12.30
C TYR A 721 -0.09 -15.34 -12.36
N ASN A 722 -0.81 -15.48 -11.26
CA ASN A 722 -1.93 -16.41 -11.11
C ASN A 722 -3.13 -15.70 -10.47
N VAL A 723 -4.05 -15.23 -11.30
CA VAL A 723 -5.23 -14.49 -10.86
C VAL A 723 -6.20 -15.36 -10.03
N GLU A 724 -6.30 -16.67 -10.33
CA GLU A 724 -7.14 -17.58 -9.56
C GLU A 724 -6.59 -17.74 -8.13
N LEU A 725 -5.28 -17.90 -7.98
CA LEU A 725 -4.64 -17.99 -6.66
C LEU A 725 -4.82 -16.69 -5.87
N MET A 726 -4.81 -15.53 -6.56
CA MET A 726 -5.07 -14.25 -5.90
C MET A 726 -6.52 -14.11 -5.43
N GLU A 727 -7.49 -14.59 -6.20
CA GLU A 727 -8.89 -14.64 -5.76
C GLU A 727 -9.07 -15.60 -4.57
N GLU A 728 -8.35 -16.75 -4.56
CA GLU A 728 -8.33 -17.67 -3.42
C GLU A 728 -7.68 -17.03 -2.18
N LEU A 729 -6.56 -16.33 -2.34
CA LEU A 729 -5.94 -15.54 -1.28
C LEU A 729 -6.92 -14.51 -0.73
N GLY A 730 -7.58 -13.75 -1.60
CA GLY A 730 -8.57 -12.76 -1.19
C GLY A 730 -9.72 -13.40 -0.39
N LYS A 731 -10.20 -14.59 -0.78
CA LYS A 731 -11.21 -15.33 -0.01
C LYS A 731 -10.68 -15.77 1.35
N ALA A 732 -9.44 -16.26 1.43
CA ALA A 732 -8.81 -16.68 2.66
C ALA A 732 -8.68 -15.48 3.63
N LEU A 733 -8.14 -14.36 3.15
CA LEU A 733 -8.02 -13.12 3.91
C LEU A 733 -9.40 -12.56 4.33
N GLY A 734 -10.39 -12.59 3.43
CA GLY A 734 -11.76 -12.21 3.74
C GLY A 734 -12.40 -13.07 4.84
N ASN A 735 -12.13 -14.37 4.88
CA ASN A 735 -12.56 -15.27 5.95
C ASN A 735 -11.85 -14.95 7.28
N ASP A 736 -10.54 -14.66 7.25
CA ASP A 736 -9.77 -14.24 8.44
C ASP A 736 -10.40 -12.98 9.07
N VAL A 737 -10.67 -11.96 8.24
CA VAL A 737 -11.29 -10.69 8.67
C VAL A 737 -12.70 -10.91 9.22
N LEU A 738 -13.49 -11.76 8.57
CA LEU A 738 -14.86 -12.08 8.99
C LEU A 738 -14.88 -12.79 10.35
N ASP A 739 -13.99 -13.75 10.58
CA ASP A 739 -13.88 -14.47 11.86
C ASP A 739 -13.42 -13.55 12.99
N LEU A 740 -12.52 -12.62 12.72
CA LEU A 740 -12.07 -11.60 13.66
C LEU A 740 -13.16 -10.54 13.97
N GLY A 741 -14.31 -10.60 13.29
CA GLY A 741 -15.42 -9.66 13.48
C GLY A 741 -15.14 -8.26 12.95
N ALA A 742 -14.20 -8.15 12.01
CA ALA A 742 -13.90 -6.93 11.31
C ALA A 742 -14.71 -6.81 10.01
N THR A 743 -14.72 -5.62 9.42
CA THR A 743 -15.59 -5.27 8.29
C THR A 743 -14.86 -4.63 7.12
N GLY A 744 -13.77 -3.94 7.38
CA GLY A 744 -12.98 -3.26 6.36
C GLY A 744 -11.50 -3.56 6.47
N LEU A 745 -10.82 -3.59 5.33
CA LEU A 745 -9.40 -3.83 5.21
C LEU A 745 -8.70 -2.64 4.55
N TYR A 746 -7.69 -2.04 5.22
CA TYR A 746 -6.82 -1.01 4.65
C TYR A 746 -5.78 -1.66 3.72
N GLY A 747 -6.24 -2.03 2.56
CA GLY A 747 -5.51 -2.75 1.52
C GLY A 747 -6.46 -3.22 0.42
N PRO A 748 -5.91 -3.87 -0.64
CA PRO A 748 -4.49 -3.98 -0.95
C PRO A 748 -3.84 -2.64 -1.32
N ALA A 749 -2.50 -2.60 -1.27
CA ALA A 749 -1.73 -1.44 -1.70
C ALA A 749 -1.15 -1.69 -3.10
N MET A 750 -1.20 -0.67 -4.00
CA MET A 750 -0.93 -0.90 -5.42
C MET A 750 -0.26 0.26 -6.15
N ASN A 751 0.50 1.08 -5.43
CA ASN A 751 1.35 2.07 -6.09
C ASN A 751 2.46 1.37 -6.92
N ILE A 752 3.15 2.11 -7.76
CA ILE A 752 4.13 1.54 -8.69
C ILE A 752 5.53 1.53 -8.07
N HIS A 753 6.32 0.48 -8.34
CA HIS A 753 7.75 0.46 -8.06
C HIS A 753 8.48 1.39 -9.01
N ARG A 754 8.40 2.70 -8.75
CA ARG A 754 9.02 3.74 -9.58
C ARG A 754 10.55 3.60 -9.62
N ASN A 755 11.14 3.13 -8.53
CA ASN A 755 12.56 2.80 -8.42
C ASN A 755 12.80 1.76 -7.32
N ALA A 756 13.99 1.15 -7.35
CA ALA A 756 14.35 0.10 -6.41
C ALA A 756 14.52 0.56 -4.94
N TYR A 757 14.63 1.86 -4.68
CA TYR A 757 14.93 2.40 -3.34
C TYR A 757 13.69 2.84 -2.57
N ALA A 758 12.50 2.78 -3.15
CA ALA A 758 11.27 3.20 -2.46
C ALA A 758 10.99 2.30 -1.23
N GLY A 759 10.67 2.95 -0.10
CA GLY A 759 10.55 2.28 1.19
C GLY A 759 9.40 1.31 1.29
N ARG A 760 8.31 1.55 0.56
CA ARG A 760 7.09 0.74 0.62
C ARG A 760 6.91 -0.21 -0.59
N ASN A 761 7.96 -0.46 -1.41
CA ASN A 761 7.86 -1.46 -2.48
C ASN A 761 7.42 -2.84 -1.99
N PHE A 762 7.67 -3.19 -0.73
CA PHE A 762 7.27 -4.47 -0.15
C PHE A 762 5.75 -4.68 -0.07
N GLU A 763 4.95 -3.61 -0.02
CA GLU A 763 3.48 -3.67 0.02
C GLU A 763 2.81 -3.21 -1.28
N TYR A 764 3.60 -3.08 -2.36
CA TYR A 764 3.14 -2.79 -3.72
C TYR A 764 3.51 -3.97 -4.63
N TYR A 765 2.80 -4.15 -5.74
CA TYR A 765 2.93 -5.38 -6.53
C TYR A 765 4.13 -5.39 -7.48
N SER A 766 4.37 -4.31 -8.25
CA SER A 766 5.27 -4.34 -9.40
C SER A 766 5.63 -2.95 -9.94
N GLU A 767 6.66 -2.91 -10.80
CA GLU A 767 6.93 -1.77 -11.71
C GLU A 767 5.91 -1.69 -12.86
N ASP A 768 5.15 -2.77 -13.13
CA ASP A 768 4.17 -2.82 -14.20
C ASP A 768 2.74 -2.57 -13.70
N SER A 769 2.07 -1.62 -14.35
CA SER A 769 0.73 -1.18 -13.97
C SER A 769 -0.37 -2.21 -14.29
N PHE A 770 -0.23 -2.95 -15.41
CA PHE A 770 -1.20 -3.98 -15.79
C PHE A 770 -1.14 -5.20 -14.87
N LEU A 771 0.07 -5.70 -14.57
CA LEU A 771 0.25 -6.81 -13.62
C LEU A 771 -0.30 -6.43 -12.24
N SER A 772 0.07 -5.24 -11.73
CA SER A 772 -0.42 -4.73 -10.45
C SER A 772 -1.93 -4.67 -10.41
N GLY A 773 -2.56 -4.15 -11.46
CA GLY A 773 -4.01 -4.02 -11.55
C GLY A 773 -4.74 -5.36 -11.64
N ALA A 774 -4.25 -6.30 -12.44
CA ALA A 774 -4.86 -7.61 -12.62
C ALA A 774 -4.83 -8.46 -11.33
N ILE A 775 -3.70 -8.46 -10.63
CA ILE A 775 -3.51 -9.15 -9.36
C ILE A 775 -4.39 -8.51 -8.28
N ALA A 776 -4.35 -7.18 -8.15
CA ALA A 776 -5.17 -6.45 -7.20
C ALA A 776 -6.68 -6.66 -7.42
N ALA A 777 -7.14 -6.65 -8.68
CA ALA A 777 -8.54 -6.87 -9.01
C ALA A 777 -9.04 -8.26 -8.56
N ALA A 778 -8.22 -9.30 -8.74
CA ALA A 778 -8.55 -10.66 -8.31
C ALA A 778 -8.60 -10.77 -6.78
N GLU A 779 -7.62 -10.20 -6.08
CA GLU A 779 -7.58 -10.18 -4.62
C GLU A 779 -8.80 -9.44 -4.04
N VAL A 780 -9.12 -8.25 -4.56
CA VAL A 780 -10.31 -7.48 -4.18
C VAL A 780 -11.59 -8.28 -4.32
N LYS A 781 -11.78 -8.99 -5.45
CA LYS A 781 -12.95 -9.87 -5.66
C LYS A 781 -13.07 -10.91 -4.56
N GLY A 782 -11.95 -11.57 -4.24
CA GLY A 782 -11.90 -12.58 -3.19
C GLY A 782 -12.30 -12.01 -1.84
N ILE A 783 -11.66 -10.93 -1.39
CA ILE A 783 -11.93 -10.27 -0.09
C ILE A 783 -13.39 -9.84 0.01
N GLN A 784 -13.89 -9.12 -1.00
CA GLN A 784 -15.26 -8.58 -0.98
C GLN A 784 -16.34 -9.67 -1.10
N SER A 785 -16.01 -10.86 -1.62
CA SER A 785 -16.93 -12.01 -1.64
C SER A 785 -17.36 -12.45 -0.23
N LYS A 786 -16.59 -12.09 0.80
CA LYS A 786 -16.90 -12.36 2.23
C LYS A 786 -17.57 -11.17 2.93
N GLY A 787 -17.97 -10.15 2.17
CA GLY A 787 -18.60 -8.95 2.70
C GLY A 787 -17.62 -8.00 3.40
N VAL A 788 -16.32 -8.25 3.30
CA VAL A 788 -15.27 -7.35 3.77
C VAL A 788 -14.99 -6.34 2.67
N TYR A 789 -15.23 -5.06 2.93
CA TYR A 789 -14.87 -4.04 1.96
C TYR A 789 -13.41 -3.65 2.08
N VAL A 790 -12.82 -3.28 0.95
CA VAL A 790 -11.42 -2.87 0.85
C VAL A 790 -11.29 -1.35 0.82
N TYR A 791 -10.10 -0.84 1.20
CA TYR A 791 -9.64 0.52 0.92
C TYR A 791 -8.35 0.42 0.13
N ILE A 792 -8.48 0.37 -1.20
CA ILE A 792 -7.30 0.30 -2.05
C ILE A 792 -6.46 1.57 -1.89
N LYS A 793 -5.13 1.41 -1.77
CA LYS A 793 -4.24 2.50 -1.32
C LYS A 793 -2.90 2.52 -2.07
N HIS A 794 -2.19 3.63 -2.02
CA HIS A 794 -2.58 4.97 -1.56
C HIS A 794 -2.93 5.82 -2.77
N PHE A 795 -4.15 6.29 -2.87
CA PHE A 795 -4.71 6.96 -4.05
C PHE A 795 -4.44 8.47 -4.00
N ALA A 796 -3.44 9.04 -4.76
CA ALA A 796 -2.56 8.37 -5.70
C ALA A 796 -1.13 8.92 -5.58
N LEU A 797 -0.20 8.39 -6.42
CA LEU A 797 1.21 8.84 -6.54
C LEU A 797 1.99 8.80 -5.23
N ASN A 798 1.85 7.74 -4.44
CA ASN A 798 2.66 7.48 -3.25
C ASN A 798 3.77 6.48 -3.56
N ASP A 799 4.62 6.81 -4.53
CA ASP A 799 5.68 5.92 -5.04
C ASP A 799 7.06 6.22 -4.41
N SER A 800 7.09 7.05 -3.38
CA SER A 800 8.26 7.43 -2.57
C SER A 800 7.83 7.80 -1.16
N GLU A 801 8.62 7.41 -0.16
CA GLU A 801 8.35 7.70 1.25
C GLU A 801 9.05 8.96 1.76
N THR A 802 10.06 9.45 1.05
CA THR A 802 10.77 10.68 1.43
C THR A 802 9.84 11.88 1.32
N ALA A 803 9.62 12.56 2.46
CA ALA A 803 8.70 13.69 2.55
C ALA A 803 7.26 13.41 2.06
N CYS A 804 6.83 12.14 2.02
CA CYS A 804 5.55 11.72 1.44
C CYS A 804 4.33 12.48 1.97
N ARG A 805 4.42 13.02 3.19
CA ARG A 805 3.36 13.83 3.79
C ARG A 805 3.38 15.24 3.21
N CYS A 806 2.47 15.49 2.28
CA CYS A 806 2.30 16.78 1.58
C CYS A 806 3.36 17.11 0.53
N ILE A 807 4.16 16.15 0.07
CA ILE A 807 5.06 16.35 -1.07
C ILE A 807 4.26 16.75 -2.32
N SER A 808 4.75 17.75 -3.04
CA SER A 808 4.21 18.14 -4.35
C SER A 808 4.77 17.22 -5.42
N THR A 809 3.92 16.38 -6.03
CA THR A 809 4.32 15.45 -7.09
C THR A 809 3.97 16.04 -8.46
N TRP A 810 5.00 16.23 -9.29
CA TRP A 810 4.89 16.84 -10.61
C TRP A 810 5.06 15.78 -11.70
N ALA A 811 4.02 15.57 -12.52
CA ALA A 811 4.00 14.59 -13.59
C ALA A 811 3.07 15.03 -14.72
N ASN A 812 3.26 14.46 -15.93
CA ASN A 812 2.34 14.71 -17.04
C ASN A 812 1.10 13.80 -16.98
N GLU A 813 0.02 14.21 -17.62
CA GLU A 813 -1.26 13.51 -17.64
C GLU A 813 -1.13 12.06 -18.18
N GLN A 814 -0.30 11.84 -19.23
CA GLN A 814 -0.11 10.51 -19.80
C GLN A 814 0.45 9.53 -18.76
N SER A 815 1.56 9.89 -18.10
CA SER A 815 2.16 9.01 -17.09
C SER A 815 1.26 8.79 -15.87
N ILE A 816 0.54 9.83 -15.43
CA ILE A 816 -0.43 9.70 -14.33
C ILE A 816 -1.46 8.63 -14.66
N ARG A 817 -2.06 8.65 -15.86
CA ARG A 817 -3.12 7.74 -16.27
C ARG A 817 -2.63 6.32 -16.59
N GLU A 818 -1.58 6.21 -17.41
CA GLU A 818 -1.14 4.91 -17.96
C GLU A 818 -0.26 4.11 -16.99
N VAL A 819 0.43 4.80 -16.06
CA VAL A 819 1.34 4.14 -15.12
C VAL A 819 0.76 4.13 -13.70
N TYR A 820 0.49 5.31 -13.12
CA TYR A 820 0.23 5.43 -11.69
C TYR A 820 -1.22 5.20 -11.30
N LEU A 821 -2.19 5.49 -12.18
CA LEU A 821 -3.62 5.29 -11.91
C LEU A 821 -4.18 3.97 -12.45
N LYS A 822 -3.53 3.35 -13.43
CA LYS A 822 -4.00 2.10 -14.09
C LYS A 822 -4.28 0.96 -13.09
N PRO A 823 -3.45 0.69 -12.06
CA PRO A 823 -3.79 -0.37 -11.09
C PRO A 823 -5.09 -0.11 -10.33
N PHE A 824 -5.33 1.15 -9.95
CA PHE A 824 -6.55 1.55 -9.25
C PHE A 824 -7.78 1.46 -10.17
N GLU A 825 -7.66 1.86 -11.44
CA GLU A 825 -8.70 1.68 -12.44
C GLU A 825 -9.15 0.23 -12.51
N MET A 826 -8.22 -0.71 -12.74
CA MET A 826 -8.51 -2.13 -12.86
C MET A 826 -9.08 -2.72 -11.56
N ALA A 827 -8.56 -2.33 -10.40
CA ALA A 827 -9.09 -2.77 -9.11
C ALA A 827 -10.54 -2.32 -8.88
N ILE A 828 -10.94 -1.16 -9.41
CA ILE A 828 -12.30 -0.64 -9.32
C ILE A 828 -13.20 -1.22 -10.40
N VAL A 829 -12.79 -1.14 -11.67
CA VAL A 829 -13.63 -1.52 -12.81
C VAL A 829 -13.76 -3.04 -12.90
N ASP A 830 -12.64 -3.76 -12.80
CA ASP A 830 -12.62 -5.22 -12.93
C ASP A 830 -12.78 -5.91 -11.57
N GLY A 831 -12.17 -5.37 -10.51
CA GLY A 831 -12.20 -5.93 -9.16
C GLY A 831 -13.44 -5.54 -8.35
N GLY A 832 -14.11 -4.45 -8.71
CA GLY A 832 -15.25 -3.92 -7.97
C GLY A 832 -14.89 -3.32 -6.61
N ALA A 833 -13.67 -2.77 -6.44
CA ALA A 833 -13.23 -2.15 -5.18
C ALA A 833 -14.22 -1.07 -4.74
N MET A 834 -14.69 -1.19 -3.50
CA MET A 834 -15.72 -0.29 -2.96
C MET A 834 -15.15 1.05 -2.50
N ASN A 835 -13.95 1.09 -1.91
CA ASN A 835 -13.41 2.31 -1.33
C ASN A 835 -11.94 2.51 -1.69
N VAL A 836 -11.49 3.76 -1.57
CA VAL A 836 -10.07 4.15 -1.69
C VAL A 836 -9.58 4.81 -0.41
N MET A 837 -8.27 4.67 -0.12
CA MET A 837 -7.57 5.50 0.86
C MET A 837 -6.70 6.51 0.11
N ASN A 838 -6.96 7.80 0.33
CA ASN A 838 -6.22 8.87 -0.30
C ASN A 838 -4.76 8.89 0.20
N SER A 839 -3.81 9.18 -0.69
CA SER A 839 -2.43 9.38 -0.28
C SER A 839 -2.25 10.69 0.48
N PHE A 840 -1.12 10.81 1.18
CA PHE A 840 -0.68 12.09 1.74
C PHE A 840 -0.19 13.08 0.67
N ALA A 841 0.20 12.59 -0.51
CA ALA A 841 0.83 13.37 -1.56
C ALA A 841 -0.13 14.36 -2.21
N ARG A 842 0.45 15.35 -2.88
CA ARG A 842 -0.25 16.30 -3.73
C ARG A 842 0.00 15.96 -5.20
N LEU A 843 -1.00 16.19 -6.03
CA LEU A 843 -0.87 16.24 -7.47
C LEU A 843 -0.61 17.71 -7.84
N GLY A 844 0.63 18.02 -8.25
CA GLY A 844 1.08 19.39 -8.26
C GLY A 844 1.04 19.99 -6.85
N VAL A 845 0.26 21.03 -6.65
CA VAL A 845 0.13 21.72 -5.35
C VAL A 845 -1.15 21.36 -4.59
N VAL A 846 -2.05 20.55 -5.17
CA VAL A 846 -3.35 20.19 -4.57
C VAL A 846 -3.28 18.79 -3.95
N TRP A 847 -3.65 18.66 -2.68
CA TRP A 847 -3.70 17.36 -2.01
C TRP A 847 -4.63 16.38 -2.76
N SER A 848 -4.23 15.12 -2.91
CA SER A 848 -4.98 14.10 -3.64
C SER A 848 -6.46 14.01 -3.23
N GLY A 849 -6.75 14.08 -1.93
CA GLY A 849 -8.11 14.04 -1.39
C GLY A 849 -8.94 15.32 -1.62
N ALA A 850 -8.33 16.44 -2.01
CA ALA A 850 -8.98 17.68 -2.36
C ALA A 850 -8.97 17.93 -3.89
N HIS A 851 -8.45 17.00 -4.68
CA HIS A 851 -8.34 17.13 -6.12
C HIS A 851 -9.61 16.62 -6.81
N GLU A 852 -10.48 17.54 -7.24
CA GLU A 852 -11.78 17.23 -7.87
C GLU A 852 -11.61 16.33 -9.11
N GLY A 853 -10.61 16.62 -9.96
CA GLY A 853 -10.29 15.81 -11.15
C GLY A 853 -10.05 14.36 -10.81
N LEU A 854 -9.29 14.10 -9.72
CA LEU A 854 -9.00 12.75 -9.25
C LEU A 854 -10.21 12.10 -8.58
N MET A 855 -10.76 12.76 -7.54
CA MET A 855 -11.73 12.13 -6.63
C MET A 855 -13.16 12.08 -7.19
N THR A 856 -13.52 13.01 -8.07
CA THR A 856 -14.86 13.07 -8.65
C THR A 856 -14.84 12.68 -10.12
N ASN A 857 -14.04 13.35 -10.96
CA ASN A 857 -14.16 13.17 -12.39
C ASN A 857 -13.59 11.81 -12.84
N VAL A 858 -12.42 11.42 -12.39
CA VAL A 858 -11.83 10.13 -12.73
C VAL A 858 -12.45 9.02 -11.88
N LEU A 859 -12.29 9.06 -10.56
CA LEU A 859 -12.68 7.97 -9.67
C LEU A 859 -14.16 7.57 -9.81
N ARG A 860 -15.06 8.55 -9.88
CA ARG A 860 -16.51 8.31 -9.93
C ARG A 860 -17.09 8.51 -11.31
N GLY A 861 -16.63 9.54 -12.03
CA GLY A 861 -17.12 9.85 -13.38
C GLY A 861 -16.65 8.82 -14.39
N GLU A 862 -15.34 8.59 -14.49
CA GLU A 862 -14.79 7.68 -15.48
C GLU A 862 -14.89 6.21 -15.00
N TRP A 863 -14.49 5.87 -13.76
CA TRP A 863 -14.44 4.47 -13.29
C TRP A 863 -15.70 4.01 -12.57
N GLY A 864 -16.58 4.91 -12.16
CA GLY A 864 -17.90 4.58 -11.61
C GLY A 864 -17.87 4.03 -10.17
N MET A 865 -16.84 4.31 -9.37
CA MET A 865 -16.79 3.87 -7.97
C MET A 865 -18.00 4.36 -7.18
N LYS A 866 -18.69 3.45 -6.47
CA LYS A 866 -19.92 3.74 -5.71
C LYS A 866 -19.67 3.98 -4.22
N GLY A 867 -18.59 3.47 -3.69
CA GLY A 867 -18.22 3.61 -2.29
C GLY A 867 -17.52 4.92 -1.94
N PHE A 868 -16.86 4.98 -0.82
CA PHE A 868 -16.35 6.23 -0.27
C PHE A 868 -14.82 6.34 -0.30
N GLY A 869 -14.33 7.59 -0.29
CA GLY A 869 -12.91 7.93 -0.12
C GLY A 869 -12.61 8.20 1.36
N LEU A 870 -11.62 7.50 1.92
CA LEU A 870 -11.07 7.71 3.26
C LEU A 870 -9.74 8.45 3.13
N THR A 871 -9.42 9.39 4.04
CA THR A 871 -8.07 9.92 4.12
C THR A 871 -7.12 8.85 4.67
N ASP A 872 -5.83 8.92 4.33
CA ASP A 872 -4.81 8.32 5.17
C ASP A 872 -4.87 8.97 6.57
N PHE A 873 -4.08 8.45 7.55
CA PHE A 873 -4.14 8.89 8.94
C PHE A 873 -4.01 10.42 9.08
N SER A 874 -5.11 11.10 9.38
CA SER A 874 -5.22 12.55 9.38
C SER A 874 -5.05 13.20 10.76
N GLY A 875 -4.86 12.43 11.82
CA GLY A 875 -4.51 12.95 13.13
C GLY A 875 -5.17 12.26 14.32
N ASN A 876 -4.61 12.54 15.48
CA ASN A 876 -5.15 12.14 16.78
C ASN A 876 -4.98 13.27 17.81
N ALA A 877 -5.61 13.13 18.97
CA ALA A 877 -5.55 14.13 20.05
C ALA A 877 -4.11 14.43 20.53
N GLN A 878 -3.17 13.49 20.40
CA GLN A 878 -1.78 13.68 20.75
C GLN A 878 -1.07 14.59 19.73
N PHE A 879 -1.26 14.30 18.43
CA PHE A 879 -0.73 15.16 17.36
C PHE A 879 -1.28 16.58 17.46
N GLU A 880 -2.58 16.74 17.72
CA GLU A 880 -3.19 18.06 17.93
C GLU A 880 -2.58 18.82 19.11
N SER A 881 -2.27 18.13 20.22
CA SER A 881 -1.67 18.74 21.40
C SER A 881 -0.25 19.25 21.14
N TYR A 882 0.41 18.74 20.13
CA TYR A 882 1.71 19.20 19.64
C TYR A 882 1.61 20.24 18.51
N GLY A 883 0.41 20.63 18.09
CA GLY A 883 0.19 21.48 16.93
C GLY A 883 0.42 20.77 15.60
N LEU A 884 0.53 19.45 15.62
CA LEU A 884 0.78 18.60 14.46
C LEU A 884 -0.55 18.21 13.76
N TYR A 885 -1.35 19.20 13.49
CA TYR A 885 -2.63 19.04 12.83
C TYR A 885 -2.42 19.07 11.32
N MET A 886 -2.89 18.06 10.62
CA MET A 886 -2.80 17.99 9.15
C MET A 886 -3.79 18.98 8.52
N LYS A 887 -3.46 20.28 8.58
CA LYS A 887 -4.30 21.36 8.03
C LYS A 887 -4.56 21.21 6.53
N THR A 888 -3.66 20.51 5.83
CA THR A 888 -3.79 20.21 4.41
C THR A 888 -4.99 19.34 4.07
N PHE A 889 -5.56 18.65 5.05
CA PHE A 889 -6.73 17.79 4.86
C PHE A 889 -8.03 18.53 5.16
N ASP A 890 -8.18 19.75 4.63
CA ASP A 890 -9.38 20.56 4.89
C ASP A 890 -10.67 19.79 4.60
N VAL A 891 -11.54 19.73 5.62
CA VAL A 891 -12.73 18.89 5.55
C VAL A 891 -13.74 19.39 4.53
N ALA A 892 -13.86 20.71 4.35
CA ALA A 892 -14.83 21.27 3.40
C ALA A 892 -14.39 21.02 1.96
N LYS A 893 -13.13 21.26 1.66
CA LYS A 893 -12.60 21.10 0.30
C LYS A 893 -12.47 19.63 -0.09
N GLY A 894 -12.04 18.78 0.85
CA GLY A 894 -12.05 17.35 0.64
C GLY A 894 -13.47 16.82 0.34
N LEU A 895 -14.50 17.26 1.09
CA LEU A 895 -15.89 16.88 0.83
C LEU A 895 -16.37 17.34 -0.55
N LEU A 896 -16.07 18.57 -0.92
CA LEU A 896 -16.45 19.11 -2.24
C LEU A 896 -15.77 18.36 -3.39
N ALA A 897 -14.51 17.98 -3.20
CA ALA A 897 -13.75 17.17 -4.16
C ALA A 897 -14.18 15.70 -4.22
N GLY A 898 -14.80 15.17 -3.16
CA GLY A 898 -15.31 13.80 -3.12
C GLY A 898 -14.60 12.86 -2.12
N THR A 899 -13.78 13.37 -1.20
CA THR A 899 -13.36 12.66 0.00
C THR A 899 -14.48 12.63 1.01
N ASP A 900 -14.76 11.48 1.61
CA ASP A 900 -16.00 11.23 2.33
C ASP A 900 -15.82 10.99 3.82
N CYS A 901 -14.61 10.55 4.24
CA CYS A 901 -14.32 10.16 5.62
C CYS A 901 -12.88 10.50 6.00
N TRP A 902 -12.68 10.96 7.23
CA TRP A 902 -11.35 11.31 7.76
C TRP A 902 -10.88 10.24 8.73
N ASP A 903 -9.77 9.58 8.41
CA ASP A 903 -9.11 8.64 9.33
C ASP A 903 -8.47 9.40 10.50
N SER A 904 -9.29 9.71 11.48
CA SER A 904 -8.90 10.51 12.65
C SER A 904 -9.58 10.04 13.90
N SER A 905 -8.81 9.87 14.97
CA SER A 905 -9.33 9.68 16.32
C SER A 905 -9.64 10.99 17.04
N SER A 906 -9.41 12.13 16.40
CA SER A 906 -9.67 13.47 16.92
C SER A 906 -11.11 13.92 16.63
N MET A 907 -11.61 14.81 17.51
CA MET A 907 -12.89 15.48 17.28
C MET A 907 -12.78 16.75 16.42
N SER A 908 -11.60 17.12 15.95
CA SER A 908 -11.38 18.42 15.31
C SER A 908 -12.18 18.58 14.04
N TRP A 909 -12.12 17.61 13.14
CA TRP A 909 -12.89 17.63 11.89
C TRP A 909 -14.40 17.70 12.14
N THR A 910 -14.90 16.87 13.07
CA THR A 910 -16.31 16.91 13.48
C THR A 910 -16.70 18.28 14.05
N ASN A 911 -15.83 18.88 14.87
CA ASN A 911 -16.09 20.18 15.47
C ASN A 911 -16.05 21.31 14.41
N ASP A 912 -15.15 21.24 13.46
CA ASP A 912 -15.06 22.23 12.37
C ASP A 912 -16.30 22.17 11.50
N LEU A 913 -16.80 20.99 11.10
CA LEU A 913 -18.06 20.83 10.41
C LEU A 913 -19.21 21.47 11.20
N LYS A 914 -19.35 21.16 12.49
CA LYS A 914 -20.41 21.68 13.35
C LYS A 914 -20.33 23.17 13.60
N LYS A 915 -19.14 23.73 13.68
CA LYS A 915 -18.92 25.13 14.00
C LYS A 915 -18.98 26.05 12.78
N LEU A 916 -18.41 25.60 11.65
CA LEU A 916 -18.17 26.46 10.49
C LEU A 916 -19.23 26.27 9.38
N TYR A 917 -19.78 25.07 9.19
CA TYR A 917 -20.48 24.72 7.95
C TYR A 917 -21.92 24.26 8.14
N LYS A 918 -22.47 24.31 9.35
CA LYS A 918 -23.84 23.84 9.63
C LYS A 918 -24.93 24.51 8.80
N ASP A 919 -24.74 25.77 8.47
CA ASP A 919 -25.69 26.60 7.73
C ASP A 919 -25.26 26.80 6.24
N ASP A 920 -24.24 26.07 5.77
CA ASP A 920 -23.76 26.13 4.39
C ASP A 920 -24.38 25.00 3.56
N PRO A 921 -25.28 25.30 2.58
CA PRO A 921 -25.98 24.28 1.81
C PRO A 921 -25.06 23.43 0.94
N ASP A 922 -23.96 23.98 0.39
CA ASP A 922 -23.06 23.24 -0.49
C ASP A 922 -22.30 22.16 0.29
N ILE A 923 -21.77 22.53 1.46
CA ILE A 923 -21.08 21.60 2.33
C ILE A 923 -22.06 20.55 2.89
N VAL A 924 -23.25 20.95 3.32
CA VAL A 924 -24.23 19.98 3.86
C VAL A 924 -24.71 19.01 2.78
N GLN A 925 -24.82 19.47 1.53
CA GLN A 925 -25.13 18.58 0.39
C GLN A 925 -23.98 17.61 0.10
N ALA A 926 -22.71 18.06 0.16
CA ALA A 926 -21.54 17.19 0.03
C ALA A 926 -21.47 16.17 1.19
N MET A 927 -21.77 16.59 2.43
CA MET A 927 -21.90 15.68 3.58
C MET A 927 -22.99 14.63 3.37
N ARG A 928 -24.13 14.98 2.78
CA ARG A 928 -25.20 14.02 2.46
C ARG A 928 -24.71 12.99 1.44
N GLN A 929 -23.98 13.42 0.40
CA GLN A 929 -23.38 12.51 -0.59
C GLN A 929 -22.34 11.59 0.03
N ALA A 930 -21.44 12.13 0.86
CA ALA A 930 -20.45 11.33 1.60
C ALA A 930 -21.15 10.29 2.49
N THR A 931 -22.19 10.70 3.22
CA THR A 931 -23.00 9.80 4.04
C THR A 931 -23.64 8.70 3.20
N HIS A 932 -24.19 9.01 2.02
CA HIS A 932 -24.74 8.00 1.12
C HIS A 932 -23.73 6.93 0.74
N ARG A 933 -22.53 7.33 0.30
CA ARG A 933 -21.46 6.42 -0.11
C ARG A 933 -21.01 5.50 1.02
N ILE A 934 -20.88 6.05 2.24
CA ILE A 934 -20.54 5.26 3.44
C ILE A 934 -21.67 4.28 3.77
N LEU A 935 -22.93 4.73 3.77
CA LEU A 935 -24.09 3.88 4.06
C LEU A 935 -24.26 2.79 3.00
N TYR A 936 -24.03 3.10 1.72
CA TYR A 936 -24.09 2.13 0.63
C TYR A 936 -23.04 1.03 0.81
N THR A 937 -21.79 1.39 1.11
CA THR A 937 -20.72 0.41 1.39
C THR A 937 -21.10 -0.48 2.57
N VAL A 938 -21.53 0.10 3.68
CA VAL A 938 -21.87 -0.66 4.89
C VAL A 938 -23.09 -1.55 4.67
N ALA A 939 -24.11 -1.10 3.93
CA ALA A 939 -25.30 -1.91 3.62
C ALA A 939 -24.96 -3.19 2.82
N ASN A 940 -23.88 -3.17 2.06
CA ASN A 940 -23.41 -4.29 1.24
C ASN A 940 -22.22 -5.04 1.87
N SER A 941 -22.04 -4.92 3.19
CA SER A 941 -20.93 -5.54 3.91
C SER A 941 -21.39 -6.50 5.01
N ASN A 942 -20.42 -7.26 5.55
CA ASN A 942 -20.62 -8.15 6.70
C ASN A 942 -21.00 -7.39 7.99
N ALA A 943 -20.85 -6.06 8.05
CA ALA A 943 -21.35 -5.23 9.14
C ALA A 943 -22.86 -5.39 9.37
N MET A 944 -23.58 -5.82 8.35
CA MET A 944 -25.03 -6.06 8.43
C MET A 944 -25.41 -7.42 8.98
N ASN A 945 -24.45 -8.33 9.19
CA ASN A 945 -24.70 -9.63 9.80
C ASN A 945 -25.38 -9.45 11.18
N GLY A 946 -26.45 -10.17 11.43
CA GLY A 946 -27.22 -10.09 12.64
C GLY A 946 -28.24 -8.92 12.70
N LEU A 947 -28.35 -8.09 11.64
CA LEU A 947 -29.29 -6.95 11.57
C LEU A 947 -30.43 -7.20 10.59
N SER A 948 -31.68 -7.10 11.06
CA SER A 948 -32.88 -7.13 10.23
C SER A 948 -33.58 -5.77 10.17
N ALA A 949 -34.50 -5.63 9.24
CA ALA A 949 -35.34 -4.43 9.09
C ALA A 949 -36.12 -4.06 10.37
N ASN A 950 -36.39 -5.03 11.24
CA ASN A 950 -37.14 -4.85 12.49
C ASN A 950 -36.28 -4.54 13.71
N GLN A 951 -34.97 -4.42 13.53
CA GLN A 951 -34.01 -4.14 14.59
C GLN A 951 -33.55 -2.69 14.54
N GLN A 952 -33.27 -2.14 15.72
CA GLN A 952 -32.68 -0.79 15.83
C GLN A 952 -31.34 -0.84 16.49
N VAL A 953 -30.40 -0.12 15.90
CA VAL A 953 -29.11 0.19 16.49
C VAL A 953 -29.27 1.44 17.34
N VAL A 954 -28.95 1.31 18.63
CA VAL A 954 -29.04 2.40 19.60
C VAL A 954 -27.67 2.67 20.18
N ALA A 955 -27.19 3.91 20.06
CA ALA A 955 -25.92 4.31 20.63
C ALA A 955 -25.91 4.13 22.15
N VAL A 956 -24.81 3.67 22.71
CA VAL A 956 -24.61 3.56 24.16
C VAL A 956 -23.37 4.33 24.59
N THR A 957 -23.45 4.95 25.76
CA THR A 957 -22.29 5.63 26.33
C THR A 957 -21.31 4.57 26.87
N PRO A 958 -20.07 4.52 26.39
CA PRO A 958 -19.06 3.61 26.91
C PRO A 958 -18.89 3.71 28.41
N TRP A 959 -18.63 2.57 29.08
CA TRP A 959 -18.54 2.52 30.53
C TRP A 959 -17.47 3.43 31.13
N TRP A 960 -16.36 3.60 30.45
CA TRP A 960 -15.26 4.46 30.90
C TRP A 960 -15.63 5.95 30.92
N GLN A 961 -16.46 6.42 29.99
CA GLN A 961 -17.00 7.78 29.99
C GLN A 961 -17.90 7.99 31.19
N THR A 962 -18.79 7.02 31.46
CA THR A 962 -19.65 7.04 32.65
C THR A 962 -18.81 7.08 33.92
N ALA A 963 -17.72 6.33 34.01
CA ALA A 963 -16.79 6.34 35.15
C ALA A 963 -16.12 7.73 35.32
N LEU A 964 -15.66 8.36 34.25
CA LEU A 964 -15.06 9.71 34.30
C LEU A 964 -16.07 10.75 34.75
N TYR A 965 -17.29 10.73 34.21
CA TYR A 965 -18.35 11.65 34.68
C TYR A 965 -18.72 11.43 36.18
N ALA A 966 -18.71 10.19 36.62
CA ALA A 966 -18.91 9.90 38.06
C ALA A 966 -17.79 10.47 38.92
N VAL A 967 -16.50 10.35 38.48
CA VAL A 967 -15.37 10.95 39.20
C VAL A 967 -15.49 12.47 39.23
N CYS A 968 -15.79 13.13 38.13
CA CYS A 968 -16.01 14.59 38.08
C CYS A 968 -17.14 15.01 39.04
N THR A 969 -18.25 14.27 39.02
CA THR A 969 -19.40 14.54 39.89
C THR A 969 -19.04 14.41 41.39
N VAL A 970 -18.33 13.36 41.76
CA VAL A 970 -17.88 13.11 43.14
C VAL A 970 -16.92 14.21 43.60
N MET A 971 -15.94 14.59 42.80
CA MET A 971 -14.97 15.66 43.10
C MET A 971 -15.67 17.01 43.25
N GLY A 972 -16.61 17.33 42.34
CA GLY A 972 -17.44 18.52 42.45
C GLY A 972 -18.29 18.56 43.72
N ALA A 973 -18.97 17.46 44.05
CA ALA A 973 -19.76 17.33 45.26
C ALA A 973 -18.90 17.51 46.54
N MET A 974 -17.70 16.90 46.57
CA MET A 974 -16.75 17.07 47.69
C MET A 974 -16.27 18.51 47.83
N THR A 975 -16.07 19.22 46.76
CA THR A 975 -15.73 20.66 46.74
C THR A 975 -16.87 21.45 47.39
N VAL A 976 -18.12 21.23 46.94
CA VAL A 976 -19.29 21.90 47.50
C VAL A 976 -19.46 21.60 48.99
N VAL A 977 -19.39 20.31 49.38
CA VAL A 977 -19.48 19.91 50.80
C VAL A 977 -18.41 20.60 51.65
N SER A 978 -17.18 20.66 51.17
CA SER A 978 -16.09 21.29 51.91
C SER A 978 -16.31 22.79 52.07
N ILE A 979 -16.87 23.51 51.10
CA ILE A 979 -17.29 24.90 51.18
C ILE A 979 -18.36 25.09 52.24
N VAL A 980 -19.42 24.27 52.24
CA VAL A 980 -20.49 24.30 53.22
C VAL A 980 -19.92 24.11 54.64
N MET A 981 -18.97 23.21 54.80
CA MET A 981 -18.34 22.94 56.09
C MET A 981 -17.50 24.14 56.57
N ILE A 982 -16.85 24.91 55.68
CA ILE A 982 -16.20 26.18 56.02
C ILE A 982 -17.24 27.14 56.62
N PHE A 983 -18.39 27.32 55.95
CA PHE A 983 -19.43 28.22 56.43
C PHE A 983 -19.99 27.75 57.78
N ARG A 984 -20.23 26.49 57.98
CA ARG A 984 -20.68 25.92 59.27
C ARG A 984 -19.64 26.16 60.38
N CYS A 985 -18.39 25.92 60.12
CA CYS A 985 -17.30 26.15 61.06
C CYS A 985 -17.16 27.64 61.38
N ARG A 986 -17.28 28.55 60.40
CA ARG A 986 -17.28 30.01 60.62
C ARG A 986 -18.46 30.44 61.43
N LYS A 987 -19.69 29.97 61.13
CA LYS A 987 -20.91 30.30 61.89
C LYS A 987 -20.78 29.85 63.35
N LYS A 988 -20.24 28.65 63.59
CA LYS A 988 -19.96 28.16 64.94
C LYS A 988 -18.93 29.02 65.66
N GLN A 989 -17.85 29.41 65.01
CA GLN A 989 -16.85 30.35 65.57
C GLN A 989 -17.44 31.72 65.94
N MET A 990 -18.38 32.24 65.14
CA MET A 990 -19.05 33.50 65.42
C MET A 990 -20.04 33.37 66.60
N ALA A 991 -20.77 32.29 66.69
CA ALA A 991 -21.68 32.01 67.80
C ALA A 991 -20.92 31.84 69.13
N ASP A 992 -19.81 31.10 69.08
CA ASP A 992 -18.95 30.92 70.24
C ASP A 992 -18.31 32.26 70.74
N LYS A 993 -17.91 33.16 69.80
CA LYS A 993 -17.41 34.51 70.12
C LYS A 993 -18.51 35.40 70.75
N LYS A 994 -19.78 35.25 70.30
CA LYS A 994 -20.90 36.03 70.82
C LYS A 994 -21.31 35.62 72.23
N ASN A 995 -21.08 34.34 72.56
CA ASN A 995 -21.34 33.80 73.94
C ASN A 995 -20.16 34.06 74.91
N GLU A 996 -18.98 34.49 74.41
CA GLU A 996 -17.78 34.86 75.19
C GLU A 996 -17.69 36.41 75.46
N ALA A 997 -18.43 37.24 74.70
CA ALA A 997 -18.58 38.65 74.85
C ALA A 997 -19.80 38.95 75.79
#